data_6322f5f20b5244f79f667bd94a10bbed
#
_entry.id   6322f5f20b5244f79f667bd94a10bbed
#
_cell.length_a   1.000
_cell.length_b   1.000
_cell.length_c   1.000
_cell.angle_alpha   90.00
_cell.angle_beta   90.00
_cell.angle_gamma   90.00
#
_symmetry.space_group_name_H-M   'P 1'
#
loop_
_entity.id
_entity.type
_entity.pdbx_description
1 polymer ?
#
loop_
_entity_poly.entity_id
_entity_poly.type
_entity_poly.pdbx_seq_one_letter_code
_entity_poly.pdbx_strand_id
1 'polypeptide(L)'
;MPSDRAPGPNGFTGAFYQTAWPIIRSDIMWAVNSFHSSARSSFRCLNNALLVLLPKIPVPKEARDYRPITLVHSFAKLLSKLLANRLSASLPRLVGDNQSAFIRGRSILDNFKYVQRASVMLRRKKIPKALVKLDISKAFDTLSWPFLLEVLQARGFSNRWCSWIATLLSTASSKVLLNGSPGQPIQHCRGVRQGDPLSPMLFIIAMDVLDRLFRKALAENILQPCGTEAIKHSCSFYADDVILFATPTAREGRAIARLLDIFGKASGLNANLLKCSITPIFGDATCFTELQCELPCQIQHFPTKYLGAPLSVKSLPKSAIRPVIEKVASKLTPWHGTLMNKSGRLIIVKSVASAVPIYLIMANFLPAWAIEEIDAIRRNFLWAGGDQSARGKSMVAWPIVCRSVSAGGLGVLDFRLANTALQTRWLWLQRTDHERAWSELDIPVSAEVQAFFRASVLAVLGNGESIRFWSDSWLDGASFVCLAPNLLKLVRTRPRNARTVAQAIANRRWIQDITGTMTEPALQEYNLLWDRLERITLRPDVADTFVWRWTASGTYSARSAYKALQLGSSSLPGHKLIWKAWAPLKVKFFLWLAFLGRLWTAERRFRHGLQADATCRLCDQDEETCDHLLFRCSFSRQVWWEFLRRLSLQNITPQAGMSISEWWAHLRRQLPMQKRKGFDSLFALISWQLWKERNARTFRNDNQQTLMVCRMIKFEGDNWIAAGATNLGCLFCEE
;
A
#
# COMPACT_ATOMS: atom_id res chain seq x y z
N MET A 1 5.12 -0.85 -23.03
CA MET A 1 3.78 -0.30 -22.69
C MET A 1 3.01 -1.36 -21.91
N PRO A 2 2.18 -1.00 -20.90
CA PRO A 2 1.32 -2.00 -20.24
C PRO A 2 0.31 -2.60 -21.21
N SER A 3 0.06 -3.93 -21.11
CA SER A 3 -0.81 -4.70 -22.01
C SER A 3 -2.27 -4.25 -21.99
N ASP A 4 -2.77 -3.90 -20.77
CA ASP A 4 -4.21 -3.78 -20.49
C ASP A 4 -4.74 -2.32 -20.48
N ARG A 5 -3.97 -1.39 -21.05
CA ARG A 5 -4.42 0.01 -21.13
C ARG A 5 -5.17 0.29 -22.43
N ALA A 6 -6.15 1.20 -22.32
CA ALA A 6 -6.96 1.65 -23.45
C ALA A 6 -6.08 2.08 -24.64
N PRO A 7 -6.42 1.65 -25.85
CA PRO A 7 -5.73 2.06 -27.06
C PRO A 7 -6.04 3.52 -27.40
N GLY A 8 -5.22 4.11 -28.28
CA GLY A 8 -5.50 5.38 -28.91
C GLY A 8 -6.41 5.24 -30.15
N PRO A 9 -6.46 6.28 -31.02
CA PRO A 9 -7.33 6.31 -32.20
C PRO A 9 -7.15 5.14 -33.18
N ASN A 10 -5.97 4.50 -33.18
CA ASN A 10 -5.66 3.37 -34.07
C ASN A 10 -6.09 1.99 -33.52
N GLY A 11 -6.65 1.89 -32.31
CA GLY A 11 -7.14 0.66 -31.72
C GLY A 11 -6.08 -0.32 -31.19
N PHE A 12 -4.79 -0.11 -31.47
CA PHE A 12 -3.72 -1.03 -31.05
C PHE A 12 -3.32 -0.84 -29.59
N THR A 13 -3.43 -1.92 -28.80
CA THR A 13 -3.07 -1.95 -27.37
C THR A 13 -1.57 -2.22 -27.17
N GLY A 14 -1.13 -2.09 -25.89
CA GLY A 14 0.23 -2.52 -25.51
C GLY A 14 0.48 -4.01 -25.76
N ALA A 15 -0.53 -4.86 -25.57
CA ALA A 15 -0.46 -6.30 -25.85
C ALA A 15 -0.14 -6.58 -27.33
N PHE A 16 -0.78 -5.86 -28.26
CA PHE A 16 -0.48 -5.99 -29.70
C PHE A 16 1.01 -5.78 -29.99
N TYR A 17 1.58 -4.66 -29.51
CA TYR A 17 3.00 -4.36 -29.73
C TYR A 17 3.94 -5.39 -29.11
N GLN A 18 3.57 -5.98 -27.98
CA GLN A 18 4.37 -7.02 -27.33
C GLN A 18 4.33 -8.34 -28.11
N THR A 19 3.14 -8.76 -28.55
CA THR A 19 2.95 -10.03 -29.26
C THR A 19 3.45 -9.97 -30.70
N ALA A 20 3.13 -8.88 -31.41
CA ALA A 20 3.52 -8.70 -32.82
C ALA A 20 4.97 -8.20 -33.01
N TRP A 21 5.73 -7.95 -31.93
CA TRP A 21 7.06 -7.36 -31.99
C TRP A 21 8.03 -8.06 -32.99
N PRO A 22 8.09 -9.41 -33.05
CA PRO A 22 8.97 -10.07 -34.02
C PRO A 22 8.66 -9.71 -35.48
N ILE A 23 7.41 -9.36 -35.77
CA ILE A 23 6.95 -9.04 -37.15
C ILE A 23 7.18 -7.56 -37.47
N ILE A 24 6.76 -6.66 -36.55
CA ILE A 24 6.69 -5.21 -36.78
C ILE A 24 7.95 -4.43 -36.37
N ARG A 25 8.96 -5.11 -35.83
CA ARG A 25 10.17 -4.46 -35.26
C ARG A 25 10.88 -3.57 -36.26
N SER A 26 11.09 -4.05 -37.50
CA SER A 26 11.78 -3.29 -38.54
C SER A 26 11.07 -1.99 -38.90
N ASP A 27 9.75 -2.05 -39.06
CA ASP A 27 8.92 -0.90 -39.44
C ASP A 27 8.85 0.14 -38.29
N ILE A 28 8.70 -0.34 -37.07
CA ILE A 28 8.72 0.53 -35.89
C ILE A 28 10.09 1.21 -35.72
N MET A 29 11.19 0.48 -35.91
CA MET A 29 12.54 1.06 -35.84
C MET A 29 12.79 2.05 -36.95
N TRP A 30 12.33 1.75 -38.19
CA TRP A 30 12.39 2.70 -39.29
C TRP A 30 11.61 3.99 -38.98
N ALA A 31 10.39 3.89 -38.50
CA ALA A 31 9.57 5.03 -38.13
C ALA A 31 10.19 5.86 -36.97
N VAL A 32 10.80 5.22 -35.97
CA VAL A 32 11.54 5.89 -34.90
C VAL A 32 12.76 6.62 -35.44
N ASN A 33 13.53 6.00 -36.35
CA ASN A 33 14.70 6.63 -36.98
C ASN A 33 14.31 7.80 -37.90
N SER A 34 13.19 7.69 -38.60
CA SER A 34 12.62 8.77 -39.42
C SER A 34 12.24 9.99 -38.52
N PHE A 35 11.60 9.76 -37.36
CA PHE A 35 11.34 10.80 -36.40
C PHE A 35 12.63 11.43 -35.87
N HIS A 36 13.65 10.60 -35.60
CA HIS A 36 14.96 11.04 -35.13
C HIS A 36 15.69 11.94 -36.15
N SER A 37 15.55 11.70 -37.45
CA SER A 37 16.17 12.48 -38.52
C SER A 37 15.39 13.71 -39.00
N SER A 38 14.28 14.09 -38.32
CA SER A 38 13.53 15.34 -38.51
C SER A 38 12.47 15.40 -39.64
N ALA A 39 11.83 14.28 -39.96
CA ALA A 39 10.69 14.27 -40.88
C ALA A 39 9.39 14.83 -40.21
N ARG A 40 9.27 16.14 -40.13
CA ARG A 40 8.17 16.83 -39.40
C ARG A 40 6.78 16.63 -40.04
N SER A 41 6.67 16.55 -41.33
CA SER A 41 5.38 16.56 -42.06
C SER A 41 4.55 15.29 -41.87
N SER A 42 5.19 14.13 -41.92
CA SER A 42 4.51 12.84 -41.75
C SER A 42 4.10 12.50 -40.30
N PHE A 43 4.73 13.10 -39.30
CA PHE A 43 4.42 12.82 -37.89
C PHE A 43 3.07 13.38 -37.44
N ARG A 44 2.56 14.44 -38.10
CA ARG A 44 1.28 15.06 -37.76
C ARG A 44 0.11 14.08 -37.81
N CYS A 45 0.09 13.15 -38.74
CA CYS A 45 -0.95 12.11 -38.88
C CYS A 45 -0.90 11.10 -37.74
N LEU A 46 0.28 10.88 -37.14
CA LEU A 46 0.50 9.92 -36.05
C LEU A 46 0.42 10.54 -34.66
N ASN A 47 0.26 11.87 -34.56
CA ASN A 47 0.22 12.58 -33.29
C ASN A 47 -1.18 13.12 -32.92
N ASN A 48 -2.21 12.44 -33.37
CA ASN A 48 -3.58 12.69 -33.01
C ASN A 48 -4.01 11.90 -31.74
N ALA A 49 -5.08 12.31 -31.11
CA ALA A 49 -5.59 11.69 -29.91
C ALA A 49 -7.11 11.81 -29.79
N LEU A 50 -7.71 10.92 -29.02
CA LEU A 50 -9.10 11.05 -28.56
C LEU A 50 -9.12 11.60 -27.16
N LEU A 51 -9.98 12.58 -26.91
CA LEU A 51 -10.14 13.20 -25.61
C LEU A 51 -11.46 12.71 -24.98
N VAL A 52 -11.32 11.90 -23.93
CA VAL A 52 -12.43 11.31 -23.18
C VAL A 52 -12.70 12.14 -21.93
N LEU A 53 -13.96 12.44 -21.66
CA LEU A 53 -14.39 13.21 -20.50
C LEU A 53 -14.76 12.26 -19.36
N LEU A 54 -13.96 12.22 -18.28
CA LEU A 54 -14.24 11.43 -17.08
C LEU A 54 -14.80 12.31 -15.96
N PRO A 55 -15.95 11.95 -15.33
CA PRO A 55 -16.54 12.75 -14.27
C PRO A 55 -15.62 12.82 -13.04
N LYS A 56 -15.47 14.03 -12.48
CA LYS A 56 -14.77 14.28 -11.20
C LYS A 56 -15.67 14.02 -9.99
N ILE A 57 -16.99 14.19 -10.19
CA ILE A 57 -18.03 14.09 -9.16
C ILE A 57 -19.11 13.09 -9.61
N PRO A 58 -19.86 12.48 -8.68
CA PRO A 58 -20.87 11.46 -9.04
C PRO A 58 -21.97 11.95 -9.98
N VAL A 59 -22.37 13.22 -9.91
CA VAL A 59 -23.41 13.83 -10.77
C VAL A 59 -22.83 15.10 -11.40
N PRO A 60 -22.10 14.99 -12.52
CA PRO A 60 -21.52 16.14 -13.21
C PRO A 60 -22.64 16.91 -13.95
N LYS A 61 -22.63 18.24 -13.81
CA LYS A 61 -23.59 19.13 -14.46
C LYS A 61 -22.97 20.02 -15.55
N GLU A 62 -21.67 20.35 -15.38
CA GLU A 62 -20.98 21.28 -16.25
C GLU A 62 -19.68 20.67 -16.80
N ALA A 63 -19.14 21.21 -17.90
CA ALA A 63 -17.89 20.74 -18.52
C ALA A 63 -16.70 20.76 -17.55
N ARG A 64 -16.66 21.68 -16.59
CA ARG A 64 -15.64 21.77 -15.53
C ARG A 64 -15.65 20.60 -14.55
N ASP A 65 -16.77 19.87 -14.47
CA ASP A 65 -16.92 18.69 -13.60
C ASP A 65 -16.27 17.44 -14.20
N TYR A 66 -15.74 17.53 -15.42
CA TYR A 66 -15.04 16.46 -16.09
C TYR A 66 -13.54 16.67 -16.13
N ARG A 67 -12.79 15.56 -16.14
CA ARG A 67 -11.36 15.52 -16.45
C ARG A 67 -11.19 15.10 -17.90
N PRO A 68 -10.52 15.90 -18.74
CA PRO A 68 -10.15 15.48 -20.08
C PRO A 68 -8.97 14.48 -20.00
N ILE A 69 -9.21 13.24 -20.42
CA ILE A 69 -8.14 12.23 -20.52
C ILE A 69 -7.85 12.00 -21.99
N THR A 70 -6.58 12.14 -22.36
CA THR A 70 -6.15 12.02 -23.75
C THR A 70 -5.71 10.59 -24.06
N LEU A 71 -6.38 9.92 -24.98
CA LEU A 71 -6.00 8.63 -25.55
C LEU A 71 -5.12 8.89 -26.78
N VAL A 72 -3.82 8.94 -26.58
CA VAL A 72 -2.83 9.27 -27.62
C VAL A 72 -2.66 8.08 -28.57
N HIS A 73 -2.46 8.36 -29.88
CA HIS A 73 -2.09 7.37 -30.87
C HIS A 73 -0.91 6.50 -30.40
N SER A 74 -1.00 5.18 -30.56
CA SER A 74 -0.09 4.25 -29.91
C SER A 74 1.39 4.44 -30.30
N PHE A 75 1.69 4.81 -31.56
CA PHE A 75 3.05 5.11 -31.99
C PHE A 75 3.60 6.40 -31.32
N ALA A 76 2.83 7.49 -31.31
CA ALA A 76 3.22 8.71 -30.61
C ALA A 76 3.44 8.47 -29.11
N LYS A 77 2.59 7.63 -28.49
CA LYS A 77 2.73 7.19 -27.10
C LYS A 77 3.99 6.35 -26.88
N LEU A 78 4.39 5.54 -27.86
CA LEU A 78 5.63 4.75 -27.84
C LEU A 78 6.85 5.68 -27.84
N LEU A 79 6.89 6.67 -28.73
CA LEU A 79 7.95 7.69 -28.79
C LEU A 79 8.02 8.50 -27.49
N SER A 80 6.89 9.00 -27.01
CA SER A 80 6.82 9.74 -25.75
C SER A 80 7.32 8.88 -24.59
N LYS A 81 6.99 7.56 -24.57
CA LYS A 81 7.47 6.64 -23.54
C LYS A 81 8.98 6.39 -23.62
N LEU A 82 9.53 6.32 -24.82
CA LEU A 82 10.96 6.16 -25.04
C LEU A 82 11.73 7.39 -24.53
N LEU A 83 11.26 8.60 -24.87
CA LEU A 83 11.84 9.85 -24.38
C LEU A 83 11.67 9.99 -22.86
N ALA A 84 10.50 9.64 -22.30
CA ALA A 84 10.24 9.63 -20.87
C ALA A 84 11.18 8.68 -20.12
N ASN A 85 11.46 7.50 -20.64
CA ASN A 85 12.39 6.56 -20.01
C ASN A 85 13.82 7.11 -19.99
N ARG A 86 14.26 7.80 -21.03
CA ARG A 86 15.56 8.49 -21.09
C ARG A 86 15.63 9.65 -20.11
N LEU A 87 14.59 10.49 -20.09
CA LEU A 87 14.50 11.64 -19.19
C LEU A 87 14.46 11.23 -17.73
N SER A 88 13.77 10.14 -17.42
CA SER A 88 13.60 9.60 -16.06
C SER A 88 14.92 9.34 -15.33
N ALA A 89 15.98 8.97 -16.04
CA ALA A 89 17.30 8.74 -15.45
C ALA A 89 17.97 10.02 -14.96
N SER A 90 17.75 11.15 -15.66
CA SER A 90 18.35 12.44 -15.35
C SER A 90 17.48 13.32 -14.44
N LEU A 91 16.18 13.00 -14.35
CA LEU A 91 15.19 13.83 -13.67
C LEU A 91 15.50 14.12 -12.19
N PRO A 92 16.05 13.19 -11.37
CA PRO A 92 16.40 13.48 -9.97
C PRO A 92 17.45 14.58 -9.81
N ARG A 93 18.31 14.79 -10.82
CA ARG A 93 19.34 15.84 -10.84
C ARG A 93 18.84 17.17 -11.39
N LEU A 94 17.78 17.14 -12.18
CA LEU A 94 17.20 18.32 -12.83
C LEU A 94 16.22 19.07 -11.94
N VAL A 95 15.58 18.38 -11.01
CA VAL A 95 14.47 18.88 -10.19
C VAL A 95 14.82 18.76 -8.72
N GLY A 96 14.48 19.76 -7.93
CA GLY A 96 14.72 19.82 -6.50
C GLY A 96 14.20 18.59 -5.72
N ASP A 97 14.81 18.32 -4.56
CA ASP A 97 14.45 17.21 -3.67
C ASP A 97 13.09 17.40 -2.96
N ASN A 98 12.57 18.61 -2.94
CA ASN A 98 11.24 18.99 -2.46
C ASN A 98 10.08 18.71 -3.45
N GLN A 99 10.39 18.27 -4.69
CA GLN A 99 9.42 17.75 -5.66
C GLN A 99 9.46 16.24 -5.67
N SER A 100 8.33 15.57 -5.41
CA SER A 100 8.27 14.08 -5.38
C SER A 100 7.41 13.46 -6.47
N ALA A 101 6.65 14.25 -7.23
CA ALA A 101 5.79 13.72 -8.27
C ALA A 101 6.60 13.20 -9.46
N PHE A 102 6.20 12.04 -10.00
CA PHE A 102 6.75 11.43 -11.23
C PHE A 102 8.25 11.09 -11.21
N ILE A 103 8.91 11.18 -10.08
CA ILE A 103 10.33 10.88 -9.91
C ILE A 103 10.47 9.49 -9.27
N ARG A 104 11.27 8.62 -9.91
CA ARG A 104 11.50 7.26 -9.41
C ARG A 104 12.18 7.31 -8.03
N GLY A 105 11.66 6.53 -7.09
CA GLY A 105 12.17 6.45 -5.71
C GLY A 105 11.57 7.47 -4.75
N ARG A 106 10.97 8.57 -5.24
CA ARG A 106 10.22 9.54 -4.43
C ARG A 106 8.73 9.15 -4.34
N SER A 107 8.05 9.60 -3.31
CA SER A 107 6.66 9.25 -3.00
C SER A 107 5.84 10.47 -2.60
N ILE A 108 4.56 10.50 -2.96
CA ILE A 108 3.58 11.49 -2.47
C ILE A 108 3.60 11.63 -0.94
N LEU A 109 3.90 10.54 -0.24
CA LEU A 109 3.99 10.53 1.22
C LEU A 109 5.24 11.26 1.75
N ASP A 110 6.29 11.42 0.95
CA ASP A 110 7.46 12.18 1.35
C ASP A 110 7.11 13.67 1.51
N ASN A 111 6.36 14.23 0.55
CA ASN A 111 5.82 15.59 0.67
C ASN A 111 4.86 15.73 1.86
N PHE A 112 3.92 14.77 2.00
CA PHE A 112 3.01 14.80 3.13
C PHE A 112 3.76 14.79 4.46
N LYS A 113 4.74 13.90 4.62
CA LYS A 113 5.53 13.77 5.85
C LYS A 113 6.36 15.02 6.10
N TYR A 114 6.99 15.57 5.06
CA TYR A 114 7.76 16.81 5.17
C TYR A 114 6.90 17.95 5.68
N VAL A 115 5.79 18.26 5.00
CA VAL A 115 4.89 19.36 5.39
C VAL A 115 4.31 19.15 6.79
N GLN A 116 3.89 17.92 7.13
CA GLN A 116 3.38 17.60 8.45
C GLN A 116 4.43 17.85 9.55
N ARG A 117 5.66 17.35 9.36
CA ARG A 117 6.70 17.44 10.39
C ARG A 117 7.26 18.84 10.53
N ALA A 118 7.43 19.56 9.42
CA ALA A 118 7.81 20.96 9.42
C ALA A 118 6.77 21.83 10.16
N SER A 119 5.48 21.65 9.85
CA SER A 119 4.40 22.38 10.54
C SER A 119 4.36 22.11 12.05
N VAL A 120 4.55 20.83 12.46
CA VAL A 120 4.62 20.48 13.88
C VAL A 120 5.82 21.11 14.56
N MET A 121 6.99 21.13 13.92
CA MET A 121 8.21 21.74 14.43
C MET A 121 8.07 23.26 14.60
N LEU A 122 7.56 23.95 13.57
CA LEU A 122 7.31 25.39 13.59
C LEU A 122 6.37 25.78 14.74
N ARG A 123 5.28 25.04 14.90
CA ARG A 123 4.35 25.24 16.03
C ARG A 123 5.02 25.02 17.38
N ARG A 124 5.80 23.93 17.54
CA ARG A 124 6.51 23.62 18.81
C ARG A 124 7.52 24.68 19.18
N LYS A 125 8.23 25.21 18.18
CA LYS A 125 9.21 26.29 18.36
C LYS A 125 8.58 27.69 18.44
N LYS A 126 7.24 27.79 18.33
CA LYS A 126 6.48 29.05 18.33
C LYS A 126 6.97 30.06 17.27
N ILE A 127 7.36 29.57 16.09
CA ILE A 127 7.80 30.40 14.97
C ILE A 127 6.56 30.86 14.19
N PRO A 128 6.33 32.19 14.02
CA PRO A 128 5.16 32.71 13.30
C PRO A 128 5.25 32.34 11.81
N LYS A 129 4.43 31.38 11.38
CA LYS A 129 4.34 30.91 9.99
C LYS A 129 2.93 30.49 9.64
N ALA A 130 2.58 30.66 8.38
CA ALA A 130 1.40 30.13 7.74
C ALA A 130 1.79 29.07 6.70
N LEU A 131 0.93 28.11 6.50
CA LEU A 131 1.00 27.18 5.38
C LEU A 131 0.10 27.73 4.27
N VAL A 132 0.70 28.17 3.17
CA VAL A 132 -0.01 28.65 1.98
C VAL A 132 -0.07 27.52 0.96
N LYS A 133 -1.27 27.02 0.70
CA LYS A 133 -1.53 26.03 -0.34
C LYS A 133 -1.91 26.75 -1.63
N LEU A 134 -1.12 26.56 -2.68
CA LEU A 134 -1.35 27.14 -3.99
C LEU A 134 -2.10 26.17 -4.89
N ASP A 135 -3.05 26.68 -5.67
CA ASP A 135 -3.78 25.96 -6.72
C ASP A 135 -3.41 26.57 -8.07
N ILE A 136 -2.76 25.81 -8.93
CA ILE A 136 -2.41 26.26 -10.28
C ILE A 136 -3.57 25.95 -11.23
N SER A 137 -4.11 27.00 -11.85
CA SER A 137 -5.25 26.88 -12.75
C SER A 137 -4.93 26.09 -14.00
N LYS A 138 -5.68 25.00 -14.26
CA LYS A 138 -5.59 24.20 -15.50
C LYS A 138 -4.14 23.87 -15.90
N ALA A 139 -3.31 23.52 -14.92
CA ALA A 139 -1.85 23.43 -15.00
C ALA A 139 -1.32 22.72 -16.27
N PHE A 140 -1.88 21.54 -16.60
CA PHE A 140 -1.49 20.79 -17.80
C PHE A 140 -1.92 21.46 -19.11
N ASP A 141 -2.95 22.31 -19.10
CA ASP A 141 -3.56 22.84 -20.31
C ASP A 141 -2.99 24.23 -20.69
N THR A 142 -2.32 24.93 -19.75
CA THR A 142 -1.91 26.33 -19.93
C THR A 142 -0.41 26.56 -20.09
N LEU A 143 0.41 25.54 -19.86
CA LEU A 143 1.87 25.65 -19.97
C LEU A 143 2.32 26.19 -21.33
N SER A 144 3.09 27.27 -21.32
CA SER A 144 3.69 27.90 -22.51
C SER A 144 4.79 27.02 -23.10
N TRP A 145 4.70 26.73 -24.41
CA TRP A 145 5.74 25.94 -25.10
C TRP A 145 7.06 26.71 -25.29
N PRO A 146 7.06 27.99 -25.66
CA PRO A 146 8.30 28.76 -25.70
C PRO A 146 9.03 28.74 -24.36
N PHE A 147 8.33 29.02 -23.25
CA PHE A 147 8.89 28.94 -21.91
C PHE A 147 9.48 27.56 -21.60
N LEU A 148 8.74 26.47 -21.88
CA LEU A 148 9.23 25.12 -21.64
C LEU A 148 10.51 24.82 -22.42
N LEU A 149 10.59 25.23 -23.69
CA LEU A 149 11.75 24.98 -24.53
C LEU A 149 12.98 25.80 -24.06
N GLU A 150 12.78 27.05 -23.65
CA GLU A 150 13.84 27.88 -23.04
C GLU A 150 14.33 27.24 -21.73
N VAL A 151 13.44 26.75 -20.87
CA VAL A 151 13.82 26.04 -19.64
C VAL A 151 14.63 24.79 -19.95
N LEU A 152 14.27 24.02 -20.97
CA LEU A 152 15.02 22.82 -21.36
C LEU A 152 16.41 23.19 -21.86
N GLN A 153 16.55 24.25 -22.70
CA GLN A 153 17.84 24.74 -23.18
C GLN A 153 18.70 25.24 -22.03
N ALA A 154 18.14 26.03 -21.11
CA ALA A 154 18.85 26.53 -19.93
C ALA A 154 19.31 25.42 -18.97
N ARG A 155 18.65 24.25 -19.03
CA ARG A 155 19.02 23.01 -18.27
C ARG A 155 20.07 22.16 -19.01
N GLY A 156 20.59 22.61 -20.17
CA GLY A 156 21.62 21.90 -20.91
C GLY A 156 21.11 20.79 -21.83
N PHE A 157 19.81 20.76 -22.14
CA PHE A 157 19.31 19.85 -23.17
C PHE A 157 19.78 20.30 -24.56
N SER A 158 20.21 19.36 -25.40
CA SER A 158 20.67 19.67 -26.74
C SER A 158 19.54 20.22 -27.62
N ASN A 159 19.90 21.04 -28.62
CA ASN A 159 18.96 21.59 -29.61
C ASN A 159 18.15 20.48 -30.30
N ARG A 160 18.76 19.32 -30.50
CA ARG A 160 18.10 18.14 -31.08
C ARG A 160 16.98 17.62 -30.17
N TRP A 161 17.23 17.52 -28.85
CA TRP A 161 16.20 17.13 -27.88
C TRP A 161 15.05 18.13 -27.87
N CYS A 162 15.36 19.41 -27.78
CA CYS A 162 14.36 20.48 -27.81
C CYS A 162 13.52 20.46 -29.09
N SER A 163 14.15 20.15 -30.25
CA SER A 163 13.45 20.01 -31.54
C SER A 163 12.46 18.82 -31.53
N TRP A 164 12.82 17.68 -30.92
CA TRP A 164 11.89 16.55 -30.78
C TRP A 164 10.70 16.92 -29.90
N ILE A 165 10.94 17.59 -28.77
CA ILE A 165 9.86 18.07 -27.90
C ILE A 165 8.97 19.06 -28.64
N ALA A 166 9.54 20.05 -29.32
CA ALA A 166 8.82 21.02 -30.13
C ALA A 166 7.94 20.34 -31.19
N THR A 167 8.47 19.29 -31.87
CA THR A 167 7.72 18.52 -32.86
C THR A 167 6.54 17.77 -32.22
N LEU A 168 6.76 17.10 -31.07
CA LEU A 168 5.69 16.40 -30.35
C LEU A 168 4.58 17.36 -29.88
N LEU A 169 4.92 18.59 -29.50
CA LEU A 169 3.96 19.60 -29.05
C LEU A 169 3.20 20.23 -30.24
N SER A 170 3.94 20.76 -31.23
CA SER A 170 3.37 21.52 -32.34
C SER A 170 2.51 20.70 -33.33
N THR A 171 2.75 19.41 -33.44
CA THR A 171 1.95 18.50 -34.29
C THR A 171 0.78 17.85 -33.55
N ALA A 172 0.62 18.12 -32.24
CA ALA A 172 -0.41 17.49 -31.42
C ALA A 172 -1.81 18.01 -31.74
N SER A 173 -2.76 17.09 -31.93
CA SER A 173 -4.19 17.40 -32.08
C SER A 173 -5.03 16.42 -31.27
N SER A 174 -6.24 16.83 -30.90
CA SER A 174 -7.19 15.99 -30.20
C SER A 174 -8.61 16.14 -30.76
N LYS A 175 -9.39 15.05 -30.73
CA LYS A 175 -10.82 15.06 -31.03
C LYS A 175 -11.60 14.68 -29.78
N VAL A 176 -12.59 15.48 -29.39
CA VAL A 176 -13.44 15.17 -28.25
C VAL A 176 -14.34 13.99 -28.61
N LEU A 177 -14.32 12.95 -27.76
CA LEU A 177 -15.19 11.77 -27.95
C LEU A 177 -16.51 12.00 -27.20
N LEU A 178 -17.61 12.15 -27.93
CA LEU A 178 -18.96 12.28 -27.39
C LEU A 178 -19.81 11.08 -27.83
N ASN A 179 -20.34 10.32 -26.90
CA ASN A 179 -21.16 9.13 -27.16
C ASN A 179 -20.53 8.15 -28.17
N GLY A 180 -19.22 7.98 -28.11
CA GLY A 180 -18.49 7.09 -29.03
C GLY A 180 -18.09 7.72 -30.36
N SER A 181 -18.58 8.91 -30.72
CA SER A 181 -18.27 9.60 -31.98
C SER A 181 -17.19 10.68 -31.78
N PRO A 182 -16.09 10.69 -32.56
CA PRO A 182 -15.08 11.72 -32.50
C PRO A 182 -15.55 13.01 -33.18
N GLY A 183 -15.43 14.13 -32.47
CA GLY A 183 -15.72 15.46 -33.00
C GLY A 183 -14.63 15.99 -33.95
N GLN A 184 -14.69 17.30 -34.27
CA GLN A 184 -13.70 17.98 -35.08
C GLN A 184 -12.31 18.01 -34.40
N PRO A 185 -11.22 17.99 -35.16
CA PRO A 185 -9.85 18.04 -34.63
C PRO A 185 -9.57 19.42 -34.04
N ILE A 186 -9.06 19.45 -32.81
CA ILE A 186 -8.59 20.64 -32.11
C ILE A 186 -7.07 20.60 -32.10
N GLN A 187 -6.44 21.56 -32.75
CA GLN A 187 -4.98 21.74 -32.73
C GLN A 187 -4.55 22.34 -31.41
N HIS A 188 -3.56 21.76 -30.75
CA HIS A 188 -3.00 22.34 -29.53
C HIS A 188 -2.06 23.50 -29.87
N CYS A 189 -2.09 24.57 -29.06
CA CYS A 189 -1.21 25.74 -29.15
C CYS A 189 -0.42 25.99 -27.88
N ARG A 190 -0.75 25.31 -26.78
CA ARG A 190 -0.10 25.36 -25.47
C ARG A 190 -0.49 24.13 -24.64
N GLY A 191 0.11 23.99 -23.48
CA GLY A 191 -0.18 22.89 -22.57
C GLY A 191 0.48 21.57 -22.99
N VAL A 192 0.32 20.57 -22.15
CA VAL A 192 0.80 19.18 -22.34
C VAL A 192 -0.33 18.19 -22.11
N ARG A 193 -0.37 17.12 -22.89
CA ARG A 193 -1.51 16.17 -22.89
C ARG A 193 -1.59 15.36 -21.61
N GLN A 194 -2.76 15.35 -20.97
CA GLN A 194 -3.05 14.46 -19.84
C GLN A 194 -3.21 13.02 -20.33
N GLY A 195 -2.29 12.12 -19.95
CA GLY A 195 -2.24 10.72 -20.39
C GLY A 195 -1.04 10.38 -21.29
N ASP A 196 -0.30 11.38 -21.75
CA ASP A 196 1.00 11.18 -22.43
C ASP A 196 2.09 10.85 -21.38
N PRO A 197 2.95 9.83 -21.64
CA PRO A 197 3.98 9.44 -20.67
C PRO A 197 5.06 10.47 -20.37
N LEU A 198 5.34 11.39 -21.31
CA LEU A 198 6.39 12.41 -21.20
C LEU A 198 5.88 13.69 -20.51
N SER A 199 4.60 14.04 -20.74
CA SER A 199 3.97 15.26 -20.25
C SER A 199 4.19 15.54 -18.75
N PRO A 200 4.02 14.57 -17.83
CA PRO A 200 4.24 14.81 -16.40
C PRO A 200 5.67 15.21 -16.06
N MET A 201 6.67 14.67 -16.76
CA MET A 201 8.08 14.98 -16.51
C MET A 201 8.45 16.38 -17.00
N LEU A 202 7.95 16.78 -18.17
CA LEU A 202 8.11 18.14 -18.71
C LEU A 202 7.45 19.15 -17.79
N PHE A 203 6.26 18.84 -17.28
CA PHE A 203 5.53 19.70 -16.37
C PHE A 203 6.30 19.96 -15.07
N ILE A 204 6.87 18.94 -14.42
CA ILE A 204 7.63 19.17 -13.18
C ILE A 204 8.95 19.91 -13.40
N ILE A 205 9.58 19.80 -14.59
CA ILE A 205 10.74 20.62 -14.96
C ILE A 205 10.34 22.10 -15.07
N ALA A 206 9.17 22.39 -15.66
CA ALA A 206 8.64 23.75 -15.73
C ALA A 206 8.30 24.30 -14.33
N MET A 207 7.69 23.48 -13.46
CA MET A 207 7.36 23.86 -12.07
C MET A 207 8.60 24.08 -11.20
N ASP A 208 9.74 23.44 -11.49
CA ASP A 208 10.99 23.65 -10.75
C ASP A 208 11.53 25.09 -10.89
N VAL A 209 11.11 25.81 -11.92
CA VAL A 209 11.44 27.25 -12.06
C VAL A 209 10.80 28.07 -10.94
N LEU A 210 9.56 27.76 -10.56
CA LEU A 210 8.89 28.40 -9.42
C LEU A 210 9.63 28.13 -8.10
N ASP A 211 10.10 26.90 -7.88
CA ASP A 211 10.92 26.58 -6.71
C ASP A 211 12.22 27.39 -6.68
N ARG A 212 12.89 27.52 -7.82
CA ARG A 212 14.12 28.33 -7.93
C ARG A 212 13.85 29.80 -7.70
N LEU A 213 12.72 30.33 -8.16
CA LEU A 213 12.33 31.72 -7.86
C LEU A 213 12.17 31.95 -6.36
N PHE A 214 11.46 31.01 -5.66
CA PHE A 214 11.34 31.09 -4.21
C PHE A 214 12.68 30.95 -3.48
N ARG A 215 13.56 30.05 -3.92
CA ARG A 215 14.91 29.88 -3.36
C ARG A 215 15.76 31.14 -3.57
N LYS A 216 15.70 31.76 -4.74
CA LYS A 216 16.41 33.03 -5.01
C LYS A 216 15.87 34.15 -4.12
N ALA A 217 14.56 34.29 -3.99
CA ALA A 217 13.93 35.28 -3.12
C ALA A 217 14.33 35.10 -1.64
N LEU A 218 14.53 33.85 -1.18
CA LEU A 218 15.08 33.56 0.15
C LEU A 218 16.55 34.00 0.26
N ALA A 219 17.39 33.70 -0.73
CA ALA A 219 18.80 34.07 -0.74
C ALA A 219 18.99 35.59 -0.75
N GLU A 220 18.10 36.32 -1.41
CA GLU A 220 18.09 37.80 -1.48
C GLU A 220 17.34 38.46 -0.29
N ASN A 221 16.94 37.69 0.74
CA ASN A 221 16.18 38.15 1.90
C ASN A 221 14.84 38.85 1.56
N ILE A 222 14.27 38.58 0.39
CA ILE A 222 12.93 39.04 0.00
C ILE A 222 11.87 38.24 0.77
N LEU A 223 12.08 36.92 0.88
CA LEU A 223 11.30 36.03 1.72
C LEU A 223 12.09 35.64 2.99
N GLN A 224 11.39 35.36 4.07
CA GLN A 224 12.01 34.98 5.34
C GLN A 224 12.18 33.47 5.45
N PRO A 225 13.35 32.99 5.88
CA PRO A 225 13.59 31.55 6.07
C PRO A 225 12.65 30.96 7.12
N CYS A 226 12.56 29.63 7.16
CA CYS A 226 11.70 28.93 8.13
C CYS A 226 12.20 28.99 9.58
N GLY A 227 13.35 29.67 9.83
CA GLY A 227 13.85 29.92 11.18
C GLY A 227 14.41 28.67 11.90
N THR A 228 14.73 27.60 11.16
CA THR A 228 15.40 26.42 11.70
C THR A 228 16.08 25.63 10.57
N GLU A 229 17.33 25.23 10.78
CA GLU A 229 18.14 24.48 9.79
C GLU A 229 17.54 23.12 9.40
N ALA A 230 16.82 22.48 10.32
CA ALA A 230 16.18 21.19 10.05
C ALA A 230 15.06 21.27 8.99
N ILE A 231 14.53 22.47 8.67
CA ILE A 231 13.58 22.70 7.59
C ILE A 231 14.35 23.25 6.39
N LYS A 232 14.84 22.34 5.53
CA LYS A 232 15.69 22.66 4.38
C LYS A 232 14.98 23.49 3.30
N HIS A 233 13.67 23.36 3.16
CA HIS A 233 12.89 23.97 2.08
C HIS A 233 11.71 24.76 2.64
N SER A 234 11.52 25.97 2.15
CA SER A 234 10.29 26.76 2.42
C SER A 234 9.09 26.30 1.59
N CYS A 235 9.32 25.46 0.56
CA CYS A 235 8.29 24.96 -0.33
C CYS A 235 8.31 23.42 -0.41
N SER A 236 7.14 22.84 -0.73
CA SER A 236 6.97 21.42 -1.06
C SER A 236 6.12 21.31 -2.31
N PHE A 237 6.59 20.57 -3.31
CA PHE A 237 5.94 20.40 -4.61
C PHE A 237 5.51 18.94 -4.83
N TYR A 238 4.27 18.74 -5.22
CA TYR A 238 3.80 17.50 -5.78
C TYR A 238 3.01 17.79 -7.06
N ALA A 239 3.71 17.83 -8.18
CA ALA A 239 3.23 18.35 -9.46
C ALA A 239 2.69 19.78 -9.31
N ASP A 240 1.40 19.98 -9.48
CA ASP A 240 0.67 21.24 -9.34
C ASP A 240 0.23 21.58 -7.90
N ASP A 241 0.26 20.61 -6.98
CA ASP A 241 0.02 20.84 -5.54
C ASP A 241 1.28 21.44 -4.88
N VAL A 242 1.25 22.71 -4.59
CA VAL A 242 2.37 23.46 -3.99
C VAL A 242 1.99 23.94 -2.59
N ILE A 243 2.88 23.71 -1.63
CA ILE A 243 2.80 24.24 -0.26
C ILE A 243 4.00 25.18 -0.05
N LEU A 244 3.74 26.36 0.48
CA LEU A 244 4.74 27.34 0.90
C LEU A 244 4.57 27.66 2.39
N PHE A 245 5.67 27.70 3.15
CA PHE A 245 5.71 28.21 4.53
C PHE A 245 6.03 29.70 4.51
N ALA A 246 5.02 30.53 4.67
CA ALA A 246 5.13 31.98 4.63
C ALA A 246 5.11 32.61 6.03
N THR A 247 5.88 33.67 6.24
CA THR A 247 5.74 34.53 7.42
C THR A 247 4.49 35.39 7.24
N PRO A 248 3.61 35.49 8.25
CA PRO A 248 2.35 36.19 8.11
C PRO A 248 2.54 37.73 8.21
N THR A 249 3.10 38.34 7.17
CA THR A 249 3.28 39.79 7.04
C THR A 249 2.83 40.27 5.67
N ALA A 250 2.35 41.52 5.57
CA ALA A 250 1.96 42.14 4.31
C ALA A 250 3.13 42.19 3.31
N ARG A 251 4.37 42.46 3.78
CA ARG A 251 5.57 42.47 2.96
C ARG A 251 5.79 41.14 2.24
N GLU A 252 5.71 40.01 3.00
CA GLU A 252 5.92 38.67 2.43
C GLU A 252 4.78 38.27 1.51
N GLY A 253 3.54 38.69 1.85
CA GLY A 253 2.36 38.50 0.99
C GLY A 253 2.55 39.15 -0.40
N ARG A 254 2.96 40.44 -0.42
CA ARG A 254 3.24 41.14 -1.69
C ARG A 254 4.36 40.46 -2.48
N ALA A 255 5.43 40.04 -1.81
CA ALA A 255 6.53 39.35 -2.47
C ALA A 255 6.07 38.04 -3.14
N ILE A 256 5.30 37.23 -2.44
CA ILE A 256 4.74 35.98 -2.97
C ILE A 256 3.80 36.26 -4.15
N ALA A 257 2.89 37.22 -4.04
CA ALA A 257 2.00 37.62 -5.11
C ALA A 257 2.77 38.04 -6.38
N ARG A 258 3.84 38.84 -6.21
CA ARG A 258 4.69 39.28 -7.30
C ARG A 258 5.45 38.14 -7.97
N LEU A 259 6.00 37.21 -7.20
CA LEU A 259 6.72 36.03 -7.72
C LEU A 259 5.76 35.12 -8.51
N LEU A 260 4.52 34.92 -8.02
CA LEU A 260 3.49 34.15 -8.73
C LEU A 260 3.06 34.84 -10.03
N ASP A 261 2.93 36.18 -10.05
CA ASP A 261 2.61 36.97 -11.26
C ASP A 261 3.71 36.86 -12.31
N ILE A 262 4.99 37.03 -11.92
CA ILE A 262 6.15 36.89 -12.81
C ILE A 262 6.17 35.46 -13.41
N PHE A 263 6.03 34.45 -12.58
CA PHE A 263 6.02 33.06 -13.03
C PHE A 263 4.82 32.77 -13.96
N GLY A 264 3.65 33.27 -13.60
CA GLY A 264 2.42 33.09 -14.40
C GLY A 264 2.52 33.70 -15.78
N LYS A 265 3.05 34.94 -15.88
CA LYS A 265 3.26 35.65 -17.15
C LYS A 265 4.28 34.97 -18.06
N ALA A 266 5.33 34.42 -17.49
CA ALA A 266 6.38 33.72 -18.26
C ALA A 266 5.91 32.30 -18.69
N SER A 267 5.37 31.55 -17.78
CA SER A 267 5.06 30.12 -17.98
C SER A 267 3.66 29.81 -18.50
N GLY A 268 2.70 30.77 -18.37
CA GLY A 268 1.27 30.52 -18.56
C GLY A 268 0.58 29.80 -17.37
N LEU A 269 1.31 29.48 -16.32
CA LEU A 269 0.85 28.74 -15.14
C LEU A 269 0.42 29.70 -14.03
N ASN A 270 -0.82 30.18 -14.10
CA ASN A 270 -1.35 31.15 -13.14
C ASN A 270 -1.92 30.50 -11.89
N ALA A 271 -1.60 31.03 -10.72
CA ALA A 271 -2.22 30.62 -9.46
C ALA A 271 -3.68 31.13 -9.38
N ASN A 272 -4.60 30.28 -8.94
CA ASN A 272 -5.97 30.64 -8.64
C ASN A 272 -6.09 31.03 -7.17
N LEU A 273 -5.87 32.29 -6.86
CA LEU A 273 -5.88 32.76 -5.47
C LEU A 273 -7.18 32.49 -4.72
N LEU A 274 -8.33 32.48 -5.42
CA LEU A 274 -9.64 32.14 -4.79
C LEU A 274 -9.74 30.69 -4.34
N LYS A 275 -8.96 29.78 -4.94
CA LYS A 275 -8.88 28.37 -4.52
C LYS A 275 -7.66 28.10 -3.64
N CYS A 276 -6.73 29.02 -3.56
CA CYS A 276 -5.62 28.95 -2.63
C CYS A 276 -6.12 29.06 -1.19
N SER A 277 -5.36 28.54 -0.24
CA SER A 277 -5.73 28.64 1.16
C SER A 277 -4.52 28.96 2.05
N ILE A 278 -4.76 29.73 3.10
CA ILE A 278 -3.82 30.06 4.16
C ILE A 278 -4.23 29.30 5.41
N THR A 279 -3.33 28.47 5.96
CA THR A 279 -3.58 27.74 7.21
C THR A 279 -2.59 28.22 8.28
N PRO A 280 -3.04 28.93 9.32
CA PRO A 280 -2.19 29.38 10.43
C PRO A 280 -1.50 28.21 11.14
N ILE A 281 -0.17 28.27 11.27
CA ILE A 281 0.61 27.30 12.06
C ILE A 281 0.79 27.83 13.47
N PHE A 282 1.35 29.05 13.59
CA PHE A 282 1.52 29.78 14.83
C PHE A 282 1.64 31.28 14.52
N GLY A 283 1.06 32.15 15.36
CA GLY A 283 1.05 33.61 15.25
C GLY A 283 -0.30 34.21 15.62
N ASP A 284 -0.36 35.54 15.63
CA ASP A 284 -1.56 36.31 15.97
C ASP A 284 -2.53 36.40 14.79
N ALA A 285 -3.82 36.46 15.07
CA ALA A 285 -4.87 36.51 14.04
C ALA A 285 -4.75 37.71 13.10
N THR A 286 -4.35 38.86 13.63
CA THR A 286 -4.13 40.11 12.86
C THR A 286 -3.06 39.96 11.76
N CYS A 287 -1.96 39.28 12.06
CA CYS A 287 -0.89 39.04 11.10
C CYS A 287 -1.37 38.20 9.91
N PHE A 288 -2.24 37.21 10.15
CA PHE A 288 -2.80 36.38 9.06
C PHE A 288 -3.79 37.16 8.21
N THR A 289 -4.49 38.13 8.77
CA THR A 289 -5.38 39.04 8.02
C THR A 289 -4.55 39.95 7.11
N GLU A 290 -3.41 40.47 7.57
CA GLU A 290 -2.48 41.24 6.73
C GLU A 290 -1.97 40.40 5.53
N LEU A 291 -1.57 39.17 5.77
CA LEU A 291 -1.17 38.25 4.72
C LEU A 291 -2.31 37.97 3.72
N GLN A 292 -3.53 37.85 4.23
CA GLN A 292 -4.74 37.61 3.41
C GLN A 292 -5.11 38.81 2.55
N CYS A 293 -4.90 40.04 3.01
CA CYS A 293 -5.12 41.25 2.21
C CYS A 293 -4.27 41.30 0.96
N GLU A 294 -3.03 40.82 1.04
CA GLU A 294 -2.09 40.77 -0.11
C GLU A 294 -2.25 39.51 -0.96
N LEU A 295 -2.68 38.41 -0.36
CA LEU A 295 -2.99 37.14 -1.01
C LEU A 295 -4.46 36.81 -0.72
N PRO A 296 -5.42 37.13 -1.62
CA PRO A 296 -6.85 36.92 -1.37
C PRO A 296 -7.24 35.43 -1.37
N CYS A 297 -6.64 34.68 -0.44
CA CYS A 297 -6.86 33.26 -0.23
C CYS A 297 -7.78 33.01 0.94
N GLN A 298 -8.48 31.86 0.95
CA GLN A 298 -9.33 31.47 2.07
C GLN A 298 -8.47 31.07 3.29
N ILE A 299 -8.81 31.58 4.48
CA ILE A 299 -8.22 31.07 5.73
C ILE A 299 -8.88 29.75 6.09
N GLN A 300 -8.09 28.72 6.28
CA GLN A 300 -8.49 27.38 6.72
C GLN A 300 -7.78 27.05 8.03
N HIS A 301 -8.36 26.15 8.83
CA HIS A 301 -7.77 25.70 10.08
C HIS A 301 -7.47 24.21 10.04
N PHE A 302 -6.46 23.77 10.82
CA PHE A 302 -6.17 22.35 10.98
C PHE A 302 -7.32 21.60 11.67
N PRO A 303 -7.63 20.36 11.22
CA PRO A 303 -7.00 19.60 10.16
C PRO A 303 -7.44 20.05 8.76
N THR A 304 -6.48 20.26 7.85
CA THR A 304 -6.73 20.55 6.44
C THR A 304 -6.44 19.34 5.56
N LYS A 305 -7.00 19.27 4.36
CA LYS A 305 -6.74 18.18 3.43
C LYS A 305 -5.51 18.49 2.55
N TYR A 306 -4.49 17.64 2.63
CA TYR A 306 -3.31 17.74 1.78
C TYR A 306 -2.99 16.38 1.16
N LEU A 307 -2.76 16.33 -0.15
CA LEU A 307 -2.46 15.13 -0.94
C LEU A 307 -3.36 13.93 -0.60
N GLY A 308 -4.65 14.19 -0.39
CA GLY A 308 -5.66 13.15 -0.12
C GLY A 308 -5.75 12.65 1.32
N ALA A 309 -4.89 13.11 2.25
CA ALA A 309 -4.94 12.77 3.67
C ALA A 309 -5.18 14.02 4.55
N PRO A 310 -5.74 13.86 5.76
CA PRO A 310 -5.86 14.96 6.72
C PRO A 310 -4.48 15.32 7.29
N LEU A 311 -4.10 16.59 7.15
CA LEU A 311 -2.91 17.18 7.70
C LEU A 311 -3.25 17.92 8.99
N SER A 312 -2.54 17.64 10.07
CA SER A 312 -2.73 18.30 11.37
C SER A 312 -1.39 18.48 12.09
N VAL A 313 -1.30 19.53 12.88
CA VAL A 313 -0.18 19.81 13.80
C VAL A 313 -0.40 19.22 15.20
N LYS A 314 -1.59 18.69 15.46
CA LYS A 314 -1.99 17.96 16.68
C LYS A 314 -2.47 16.55 16.27
N SER A 315 -2.83 15.74 17.26
CA SER A 315 -3.52 14.46 17.02
C SER A 315 -4.77 14.68 16.20
N LEU A 316 -5.05 13.78 15.26
CA LEU A 316 -6.22 13.87 14.39
C LEU A 316 -7.51 13.73 15.23
N PRO A 317 -8.47 14.64 15.09
CA PRO A 317 -9.79 14.50 15.72
C PRO A 317 -10.58 13.37 15.05
N LYS A 318 -11.56 12.83 15.77
CA LYS A 318 -12.43 11.75 15.25
C LYS A 318 -13.12 12.14 13.93
N SER A 319 -13.55 13.39 13.81
CA SER A 319 -14.18 13.93 12.58
C SER A 319 -13.30 13.81 11.34
N ALA A 320 -11.98 13.92 11.47
CA ALA A 320 -11.06 13.79 10.33
C ALA A 320 -10.84 12.33 9.89
N ILE A 321 -11.08 11.35 10.78
CA ILE A 321 -10.93 9.92 10.51
C ILE A 321 -12.27 9.30 10.04
N ARG A 322 -13.40 9.81 10.54
CA ARG A 322 -14.75 9.33 10.24
C ARG A 322 -15.03 9.10 8.74
N PRO A 323 -14.65 10.00 7.79
CA PRO A 323 -14.88 9.79 6.38
C PRO A 323 -14.24 8.53 5.80
N VAL A 324 -13.11 8.07 6.39
CA VAL A 324 -12.46 6.82 5.96
C VAL A 324 -13.25 5.61 6.43
N ILE A 325 -13.78 5.64 7.65
CA ILE A 325 -14.64 4.58 8.20
C ILE A 325 -15.93 4.48 7.36
N GLU A 326 -16.58 5.61 7.08
CA GLU A 326 -17.77 5.68 6.23
C GLU A 326 -17.50 5.16 4.82
N LYS A 327 -16.33 5.47 4.27
CA LYS A 327 -15.92 4.94 2.96
C LYS A 327 -15.73 3.42 2.99
N VAL A 328 -15.25 2.82 4.08
CA VAL A 328 -15.22 1.37 4.26
C VAL A 328 -16.64 0.80 4.31
N ALA A 329 -17.52 1.41 5.11
CA ALA A 329 -18.92 1.01 5.23
C ALA A 329 -19.66 1.08 3.89
N SER A 330 -19.47 2.17 3.12
CA SER A 330 -20.12 2.35 1.81
C SER A 330 -19.71 1.31 0.75
N LYS A 331 -18.57 0.64 0.94
CA LYS A 331 -18.13 -0.46 0.06
C LYS A 331 -18.66 -1.83 0.49
N LEU A 332 -19.21 -1.93 1.68
CA LEU A 332 -19.70 -3.17 2.30
C LEU A 332 -21.22 -3.09 2.51
N THR A 333 -21.95 -2.82 1.44
CA THR A 333 -23.41 -2.67 1.49
C THR A 333 -24.13 -3.99 1.74
N PRO A 334 -25.25 -4.02 2.49
CA PRO A 334 -26.00 -5.25 2.80
C PRO A 334 -26.44 -6.03 1.57
N TRP A 335 -26.86 -5.37 0.48
CA TRP A 335 -27.29 -6.07 -0.74
C TRP A 335 -26.17 -6.89 -1.39
N HIS A 336 -24.92 -6.43 -1.39
CA HIS A 336 -23.76 -7.24 -1.79
C HIS A 336 -23.61 -8.46 -0.88
N GLY A 337 -23.86 -8.28 0.41
CA GLY A 337 -23.75 -9.35 1.39
C GLY A 337 -24.80 -10.44 1.20
N THR A 338 -26.04 -10.11 0.88
CA THR A 338 -27.11 -11.08 0.67
C THR A 338 -26.91 -11.93 -0.58
N LEU A 339 -26.42 -11.34 -1.66
CA LEU A 339 -26.17 -12.03 -2.94
C LEU A 339 -24.91 -12.91 -2.93
N MET A 340 -24.02 -12.77 -1.95
CA MET A 340 -22.74 -13.50 -1.90
C MET A 340 -22.69 -14.52 -0.77
N ASN A 341 -22.07 -15.66 -1.07
CA ASN A 341 -21.68 -16.59 -0.03
C ASN A 341 -20.48 -16.02 0.79
N LYS A 342 -20.17 -16.65 1.93
CA LYS A 342 -19.11 -16.19 2.85
C LYS A 342 -17.73 -16.07 2.18
N SER A 343 -17.41 -16.92 1.21
CA SER A 343 -16.13 -16.82 0.48
C SER A 343 -16.07 -15.62 -0.47
N GLY A 344 -17.18 -15.28 -1.12
CA GLY A 344 -17.29 -14.05 -1.92
C GLY A 344 -17.16 -12.80 -1.03
N ARG A 345 -17.85 -12.78 0.13
CA ARG A 345 -17.70 -11.70 1.13
C ARG A 345 -16.26 -11.55 1.61
N LEU A 346 -15.55 -12.69 1.84
CA LEU A 346 -14.14 -12.69 2.22
C LEU A 346 -13.27 -11.99 1.17
N ILE A 347 -13.51 -12.22 -0.12
CA ILE A 347 -12.76 -11.55 -1.20
C ILE A 347 -12.95 -10.05 -1.13
N ILE A 348 -14.19 -9.57 -0.97
CA ILE A 348 -14.46 -8.11 -0.86
C ILE A 348 -13.79 -7.52 0.38
N VAL A 349 -13.89 -8.20 1.53
CA VAL A 349 -13.22 -7.74 2.77
C VAL A 349 -11.71 -7.61 2.56
N LYS A 350 -11.07 -8.57 1.88
CA LYS A 350 -9.62 -8.58 1.65
C LYS A 350 -9.18 -7.55 0.60
N SER A 351 -9.85 -7.51 -0.55
CA SER A 351 -9.39 -6.74 -1.72
C SER A 351 -9.91 -5.30 -1.74
N VAL A 352 -11.10 -5.05 -1.19
CA VAL A 352 -11.73 -3.72 -1.24
C VAL A 352 -11.67 -3.03 0.12
N ALA A 353 -12.33 -3.61 1.14
CA ALA A 353 -12.47 -2.97 2.44
C ALA A 353 -11.13 -2.77 3.16
N SER A 354 -10.21 -3.73 3.03
CA SER A 354 -8.89 -3.65 3.64
C SER A 354 -7.95 -2.66 2.92
N ALA A 355 -8.21 -2.31 1.66
CA ALA A 355 -7.38 -1.36 0.91
C ALA A 355 -7.66 0.11 1.28
N VAL A 356 -8.92 0.43 1.64
CA VAL A 356 -9.38 1.82 1.87
C VAL A 356 -8.57 2.55 2.96
N PRO A 357 -8.28 1.99 4.15
CA PRO A 357 -7.57 2.72 5.20
C PRO A 357 -6.05 2.82 4.99
N ILE A 358 -5.46 2.04 4.07
CA ILE A 358 -4.00 1.91 3.93
C ILE A 358 -3.32 3.25 3.71
N TYR A 359 -3.88 4.10 2.84
CA TYR A 359 -3.28 5.40 2.57
C TYR A 359 -3.25 6.30 3.82
N LEU A 360 -4.33 6.29 4.61
CA LEU A 360 -4.36 7.02 5.89
C LEU A 360 -3.33 6.45 6.88
N ILE A 361 -3.22 5.11 6.98
CA ILE A 361 -2.24 4.44 7.86
C ILE A 361 -0.80 4.81 7.47
N MET A 362 -0.52 4.93 6.18
CA MET A 362 0.81 5.32 5.68
C MET A 362 1.13 6.78 6.01
N ALA A 363 0.16 7.69 5.89
CA ALA A 363 0.31 9.11 6.18
C ALA A 363 0.32 9.40 7.70
N ASN A 364 -0.62 8.80 8.42
CA ASN A 364 -0.87 9.03 9.84
C ASN A 364 -1.06 7.71 10.59
N PHE A 365 -0.77 7.71 11.88
CA PHE A 365 -1.09 6.56 12.75
C PHE A 365 -2.61 6.43 12.91
N LEU A 366 -3.16 5.24 12.67
CA LEU A 366 -4.58 4.97 12.87
C LEU A 366 -4.85 4.56 14.33
N PRO A 367 -5.66 5.30 15.08
CA PRO A 367 -5.91 5.01 16.50
C PRO A 367 -6.73 3.72 16.68
N ALA A 368 -6.58 3.10 17.85
CA ALA A 368 -7.20 1.80 18.17
C ALA A 368 -8.72 1.80 17.98
N TRP A 369 -9.43 2.85 18.44
CA TRP A 369 -10.88 2.96 18.28
C TRP A 369 -11.33 2.90 16.81
N ALA A 370 -10.56 3.51 15.90
CA ALA A 370 -10.89 3.50 14.47
C ALA A 370 -10.64 2.12 13.85
N ILE A 371 -9.58 1.41 14.28
CA ILE A 371 -9.31 0.03 13.88
C ILE A 371 -10.46 -0.87 14.33
N GLU A 372 -10.90 -0.74 15.57
CA GLU A 372 -11.99 -1.53 16.15
C GLU A 372 -13.32 -1.32 15.41
N GLU A 373 -13.64 -0.08 15.06
CA GLU A 373 -14.85 0.26 14.32
C GLU A 373 -14.80 -0.30 12.89
N ILE A 374 -13.66 -0.15 12.19
CA ILE A 374 -13.47 -0.73 10.85
C ILE A 374 -13.53 -2.26 10.91
N ASP A 375 -12.92 -2.89 11.91
CA ASP A 375 -12.95 -4.34 12.09
C ASP A 375 -14.35 -4.85 12.43
N ALA A 376 -15.13 -4.10 13.19
CA ALA A 376 -16.53 -4.41 13.46
C ALA A 376 -17.36 -4.43 12.15
N ILE A 377 -17.16 -3.44 11.27
CA ILE A 377 -17.82 -3.36 9.96
C ILE A 377 -17.41 -4.55 9.09
N ARG A 378 -16.11 -4.85 8.96
CA ARG A 378 -15.58 -5.97 8.16
C ARG A 378 -16.07 -7.32 8.66
N ARG A 379 -16.07 -7.52 9.98
CA ARG A 379 -16.54 -8.73 10.65
C ARG A 379 -18.01 -8.95 10.43
N ASN A 380 -18.84 -7.92 10.64
CA ASN A 380 -20.27 -7.99 10.41
C ASN A 380 -20.59 -8.35 8.95
N PHE A 381 -19.93 -7.71 7.99
CA PHE A 381 -20.13 -8.03 6.58
C PHE A 381 -19.72 -9.48 6.25
N LEU A 382 -18.58 -9.96 6.75
CA LEU A 382 -18.12 -11.33 6.50
C LEU A 382 -19.13 -12.37 7.01
N TRP A 383 -19.62 -12.21 8.25
CA TRP A 383 -20.42 -13.24 8.91
C TRP A 383 -21.92 -13.07 8.67
N ALA A 384 -22.42 -11.86 8.71
CA ALA A 384 -23.85 -11.54 8.62
C ALA A 384 -24.28 -10.88 7.30
N GLY A 385 -23.34 -10.56 6.39
CA GLY A 385 -23.66 -9.89 5.13
C GLY A 385 -23.98 -8.40 5.27
N GLY A 386 -23.65 -7.78 6.41
CA GLY A 386 -23.96 -6.38 6.69
C GLY A 386 -25.29 -6.17 7.43
N ASP A 387 -26.02 -7.22 7.75
CA ASP A 387 -27.22 -7.13 8.57
C ASP A 387 -26.87 -6.68 10.00
N GLN A 388 -27.38 -5.51 10.39
CA GLN A 388 -27.12 -4.92 11.71
C GLN A 388 -27.82 -5.68 12.87
N SER A 389 -28.93 -6.36 12.60
CA SER A 389 -29.65 -7.18 13.58
C SER A 389 -28.86 -8.42 13.99
N ALA A 390 -27.87 -8.80 13.20
CA ALA A 390 -27.04 -9.98 13.38
C ALA A 390 -25.74 -9.73 14.18
N ARG A 391 -25.67 -8.67 14.98
CA ARG A 391 -24.52 -8.39 15.85
C ARG A 391 -24.28 -9.59 16.80
N GLY A 392 -23.01 -10.00 16.93
CA GLY A 392 -22.64 -11.15 17.79
C GLY A 392 -22.54 -12.52 17.09
N LYS A 393 -22.98 -12.67 15.84
CA LYS A 393 -22.98 -13.97 15.10
C LYS A 393 -21.64 -14.38 14.49
N SER A 394 -20.51 -13.88 15.00
CA SER A 394 -19.18 -14.27 14.51
C SER A 394 -18.88 -15.72 14.83
N MET A 395 -18.59 -16.55 13.81
CA MET A 395 -18.29 -17.97 13.99
C MET A 395 -16.88 -18.21 14.54
N VAL A 396 -15.93 -17.33 14.24
CA VAL A 396 -14.51 -17.45 14.59
C VAL A 396 -13.99 -16.11 15.08
N ALA A 397 -13.11 -16.13 16.07
CA ALA A 397 -12.48 -14.93 16.62
C ALA A 397 -11.70 -14.18 15.53
N TRP A 398 -11.83 -12.84 15.49
CA TRP A 398 -11.26 -12.02 14.45
C TRP A 398 -9.72 -12.14 14.29
N PRO A 399 -8.94 -12.27 15.37
CA PRO A 399 -7.50 -12.51 15.24
C PRO A 399 -7.15 -13.80 14.49
N ILE A 400 -7.96 -14.87 14.60
CA ILE A 400 -7.77 -16.12 13.84
C ILE A 400 -8.08 -15.89 12.36
N VAL A 401 -9.12 -15.12 12.05
CA VAL A 401 -9.46 -14.72 10.67
C VAL A 401 -8.32 -13.92 10.04
N CYS A 402 -7.66 -13.05 10.80
CA CYS A 402 -6.56 -12.19 10.33
C CYS A 402 -5.21 -12.93 10.20
N ARG A 403 -5.03 -14.11 10.83
CA ARG A 403 -3.79 -14.89 10.66
C ARG A 403 -3.50 -15.14 9.18
N SER A 404 -2.22 -15.27 8.85
CA SER A 404 -1.81 -15.63 7.49
C SER A 404 -2.40 -16.99 7.07
N VAL A 405 -2.62 -17.17 5.79
CA VAL A 405 -3.03 -18.46 5.22
C VAL A 405 -2.01 -19.55 5.55
N SER A 406 -0.72 -19.22 5.62
CA SER A 406 0.36 -20.13 6.01
C SER A 406 0.33 -20.53 7.49
N ALA A 407 -0.39 -19.81 8.34
CA ALA A 407 -0.64 -20.15 9.74
C ALA A 407 -2.08 -20.67 9.98
N GLY A 408 -2.84 -20.93 8.90
CA GLY A 408 -4.18 -21.48 8.97
C GLY A 408 -5.29 -20.46 9.20
N GLY A 409 -5.03 -19.16 9.01
CA GLY A 409 -6.04 -18.12 8.97
C GLY A 409 -6.60 -17.89 7.56
N LEU A 410 -7.48 -16.89 7.43
CA LEU A 410 -8.02 -16.47 6.13
C LEU A 410 -7.16 -15.37 5.45
N GLY A 411 -6.17 -14.82 6.14
CA GLY A 411 -5.28 -13.78 5.62
C GLY A 411 -5.99 -12.44 5.37
N VAL A 412 -6.97 -12.10 6.18
CA VAL A 412 -7.52 -10.75 6.25
C VAL A 412 -6.48 -9.85 6.91
N LEU A 413 -6.28 -8.64 6.38
CA LEU A 413 -5.27 -7.73 6.91
C LEU A 413 -5.63 -7.30 8.34
N ASP A 414 -4.70 -7.55 9.27
CA ASP A 414 -4.77 -7.01 10.63
C ASP A 414 -4.25 -5.57 10.61
N PHE A 415 -5.10 -4.60 10.92
CA PHE A 415 -4.72 -3.20 10.88
C PHE A 415 -3.80 -2.76 12.01
N ARG A 416 -3.76 -3.46 13.14
CA ARG A 416 -2.81 -3.18 14.23
C ARG A 416 -1.39 -3.51 13.76
N LEU A 417 -1.20 -4.71 13.22
CA LEU A 417 0.08 -5.12 12.65
C LEU A 417 0.47 -4.31 11.42
N ALA A 418 -0.50 -3.98 10.56
CA ALA A 418 -0.26 -3.14 9.38
C ALA A 418 0.18 -1.71 9.78
N ASN A 419 -0.42 -1.14 10.84
CA ASN A 419 -0.05 0.15 11.39
C ASN A 419 1.42 0.15 11.82
N THR A 420 1.83 -0.83 12.63
CA THR A 420 3.23 -1.00 13.06
C THR A 420 4.17 -1.20 11.86
N ALA A 421 3.82 -2.11 10.94
CA ALA A 421 4.65 -2.37 9.77
C ALA A 421 4.83 -1.14 8.88
N LEU A 422 3.77 -0.39 8.60
CA LEU A 422 3.82 0.78 7.71
C LEU A 422 4.52 1.98 8.36
N GLN A 423 4.38 2.17 9.67
CA GLN A 423 5.10 3.23 10.39
C GLN A 423 6.59 2.93 10.54
N THR A 424 6.99 1.67 10.66
CA THR A 424 8.40 1.25 10.68
C THR A 424 9.17 1.69 9.42
N ARG A 425 8.47 1.84 8.27
CA ARG A 425 9.06 2.36 7.03
C ARG A 425 9.73 3.72 7.23
N TRP A 426 9.14 4.60 8.02
CA TRP A 426 9.68 5.95 8.21
C TRP A 426 11.01 5.94 8.96
N LEU A 427 11.12 5.12 10.01
CA LEU A 427 12.37 4.93 10.74
C LEU A 427 13.46 4.31 9.85
N TRP A 428 13.09 3.32 9.02
CA TRP A 428 14.01 2.71 8.07
C TRP A 428 14.55 3.73 7.07
N LEU A 429 13.67 4.49 6.41
CA LEU A 429 14.07 5.48 5.42
C LEU A 429 14.88 6.62 6.04
N GLN A 430 14.59 7.02 7.28
CA GLN A 430 15.35 8.03 8.00
C GLN A 430 16.81 7.59 8.25
N ARG A 431 17.05 6.29 8.35
CA ARG A 431 18.39 5.72 8.56
C ARG A 431 19.15 5.41 7.27
N THR A 432 18.45 5.16 6.18
CA THR A 432 19.04 4.66 4.94
C THR A 432 19.03 5.64 3.77
N ASP A 433 18.30 6.75 3.89
CA ASP A 433 18.10 7.71 2.80
C ASP A 433 18.04 9.16 3.36
N HIS A 434 19.21 9.73 3.54
CA HIS A 434 19.38 11.07 4.11
C HIS A 434 19.08 12.22 3.13
N GLU A 435 18.93 11.91 1.83
CA GLU A 435 18.58 12.89 0.80
C GLU A 435 17.12 13.33 0.85
N ARG A 436 16.27 12.66 1.63
CA ARG A 436 14.86 13.04 1.74
C ARG A 436 14.68 14.35 2.50
N ALA A 437 13.82 15.21 1.99
CA ALA A 437 13.54 16.51 2.57
C ALA A 437 13.15 16.49 4.07
N TRP A 438 12.56 15.37 4.53
CA TRP A 438 12.11 15.18 5.91
C TRP A 438 13.08 14.38 6.81
N SER A 439 14.23 13.94 6.30
CA SER A 439 15.16 13.04 7.02
C SER A 439 15.67 13.59 8.35
N GLU A 440 15.86 14.89 8.46
CA GLU A 440 16.32 15.59 9.68
C GLU A 440 15.19 15.95 10.65
N LEU A 441 13.93 15.80 10.22
CA LEU A 441 12.78 16.12 11.05
C LEU A 441 12.46 14.95 12.01
N ASP A 442 12.03 15.28 13.22
CA ASP A 442 11.61 14.30 14.22
C ASP A 442 10.36 13.54 13.74
N ILE A 443 10.43 12.19 13.74
CA ILE A 443 9.32 11.31 13.36
C ILE A 443 8.85 10.55 14.60
N PRO A 444 7.82 11.03 15.29
CA PRO A 444 7.28 10.33 16.43
C PRO A 444 6.56 9.05 15.96
N VAL A 445 6.92 7.96 16.61
CA VAL A 445 6.29 6.65 16.45
C VAL A 445 5.96 6.08 17.82
N SER A 446 5.05 5.11 17.89
CA SER A 446 4.73 4.44 19.16
C SER A 446 5.93 3.63 19.69
N ALA A 447 5.92 3.33 20.99
CA ALA A 447 6.92 2.49 21.62
C ALA A 447 7.03 1.10 20.96
N GLU A 448 5.89 0.54 20.54
CA GLU A 448 5.82 -0.74 19.82
C GLU A 448 6.54 -0.69 18.47
N VAL A 449 6.32 0.36 17.68
CA VAL A 449 7.01 0.57 16.39
C VAL A 449 8.52 0.69 16.61
N GLN A 450 8.92 1.41 17.65
CA GLN A 450 10.33 1.60 17.98
C GLN A 450 11.00 0.31 18.45
N ALA A 451 10.31 -0.46 19.29
CA ALA A 451 10.78 -1.77 19.75
C ALA A 451 10.91 -2.76 18.58
N PHE A 452 9.91 -2.82 17.73
CA PHE A 452 9.95 -3.67 16.54
C PHE A 452 11.09 -3.26 15.58
N PHE A 453 11.28 -1.96 15.36
CA PHE A 453 12.38 -1.45 14.52
C PHE A 453 13.74 -1.90 15.06
N ARG A 454 14.00 -1.69 16.36
CA ARG A 454 15.27 -2.10 17.01
C ARG A 454 15.53 -3.60 16.90
N ALA A 455 14.48 -4.41 17.09
CA ALA A 455 14.60 -5.86 16.97
C ALA A 455 14.84 -6.34 15.53
N SER A 456 14.45 -5.52 14.54
CA SER A 456 14.43 -5.89 13.12
C SER A 456 15.62 -5.39 12.32
N VAL A 457 16.36 -4.40 12.81
CA VAL A 457 17.47 -3.76 12.10
C VAL A 457 18.80 -4.07 12.76
N LEU A 458 19.76 -4.49 11.94
CA LEU A 458 21.17 -4.59 12.29
C LEU A 458 21.88 -3.34 11.76
N ALA A 459 22.65 -2.69 12.62
CA ALA A 459 23.56 -1.63 12.22
C ALA A 459 24.97 -2.23 12.06
N VAL A 460 25.54 -2.11 10.88
CA VAL A 460 26.88 -2.58 10.53
C VAL A 460 27.84 -1.41 10.59
N LEU A 461 28.77 -1.48 11.52
CA LEU A 461 29.68 -0.41 11.86
C LEU A 461 30.73 -0.17 10.76
N GLY A 462 30.81 1.07 10.32
CA GLY A 462 31.84 1.62 9.46
C GLY A 462 32.59 2.72 10.18
N ASN A 463 32.32 4.02 9.84
CA ASN A 463 32.90 5.18 10.48
C ASN A 463 32.21 5.58 11.81
N GLY A 464 31.08 5.00 12.13
CA GLY A 464 30.33 5.23 13.38
C GLY A 464 29.62 6.58 13.46
N GLU A 465 29.49 7.32 12.37
CA GLU A 465 28.89 8.68 12.38
C GLU A 465 27.35 8.65 12.34
N SER A 466 26.75 7.63 11.73
CA SER A 466 25.28 7.53 11.58
C SER A 466 24.63 6.56 12.55
N ILE A 467 25.38 5.64 13.16
CA ILE A 467 24.88 4.68 14.17
C ILE A 467 24.81 5.34 15.53
N ARG A 468 23.65 5.25 16.19
CA ARG A 468 23.47 5.74 17.56
C ARG A 468 23.98 4.71 18.55
N PHE A 469 24.93 5.12 19.40
CA PHE A 469 25.62 4.24 20.33
C PHE A 469 24.67 3.47 21.23
N TRP A 470 23.81 4.16 21.98
CA TRP A 470 22.94 3.56 22.99
C TRP A 470 21.66 2.91 22.46
N SER A 471 21.22 3.26 21.26
CA SER A 471 19.88 2.89 20.80
C SER A 471 19.85 1.90 19.63
N ASP A 472 20.88 1.83 18.80
CA ASP A 472 20.91 0.95 17.64
C ASP A 472 21.53 -0.41 17.97
N SER A 473 21.15 -1.45 17.21
CA SER A 473 21.66 -2.81 17.41
C SER A 473 22.93 -3.01 16.57
N TRP A 474 24.06 -2.56 17.06
CA TRP A 474 25.34 -2.58 16.36
C TRP A 474 26.42 -3.44 17.03
N LEU A 475 26.40 -3.59 18.36
CA LEU A 475 27.36 -4.38 19.10
C LEU A 475 26.88 -5.83 19.13
N ASP A 476 27.62 -6.76 18.48
CA ASP A 476 27.26 -8.17 18.33
C ASP A 476 25.83 -8.40 17.80
N GLY A 477 25.29 -7.44 17.03
CA GLY A 477 23.96 -7.51 16.49
C GLY A 477 22.83 -7.34 17.52
N ALA A 478 23.15 -6.93 18.74
CA ALA A 478 22.20 -6.69 19.81
C ALA A 478 22.13 -5.20 20.20
N SER A 479 21.05 -4.80 20.84
CA SER A 479 20.87 -3.44 21.39
C SER A 479 21.26 -3.41 22.88
N PHE A 480 21.64 -2.24 23.37
CA PHE A 480 21.94 -2.05 24.79
C PHE A 480 20.76 -2.34 25.72
N VAL A 481 19.53 -2.30 25.23
CA VAL A 481 18.35 -2.75 25.99
C VAL A 481 18.47 -4.23 26.38
N CYS A 482 19.13 -5.03 25.54
CA CYS A 482 19.36 -6.47 25.78
C CYS A 482 20.72 -6.73 26.44
N LEU A 483 21.77 -5.96 26.06
CA LEU A 483 23.13 -6.18 26.52
C LEU A 483 23.43 -5.60 27.91
N ALA A 484 22.86 -4.43 28.20
CA ALA A 484 23.13 -3.68 29.42
C ALA A 484 21.88 -2.90 29.90
N PRO A 485 20.77 -3.61 30.26
CA PRO A 485 19.50 -2.97 30.58
C PRO A 485 19.57 -2.13 31.86
N ASN A 486 20.38 -2.50 32.87
CA ASN A 486 20.50 -1.76 34.12
C ASN A 486 21.39 -0.53 33.95
N LEU A 487 22.49 -0.65 33.23
CA LEU A 487 23.35 0.48 32.88
C LEU A 487 22.61 1.51 32.03
N LEU A 488 21.79 1.06 31.08
CA LEU A 488 21.02 1.95 30.20
C LEU A 488 20.00 2.80 30.96
N LYS A 489 19.52 2.38 32.12
CA LYS A 489 18.63 3.19 32.99
C LYS A 489 19.37 4.42 33.57
N LEU A 490 20.68 4.33 33.72
CA LEU A 490 21.53 5.40 34.25
C LEU A 490 21.94 6.41 33.15
N VAL A 491 21.66 6.11 31.87
CA VAL A 491 21.99 7.00 30.75
C VAL A 491 20.87 8.02 30.52
N ARG A 492 21.21 9.32 30.51
CA ARG A 492 20.27 10.42 30.26
C ARG A 492 19.63 10.32 28.87
N THR A 493 18.38 10.77 28.76
CA THR A 493 17.58 10.66 27.50
C THR A 493 18.26 11.34 26.30
N ARG A 494 18.89 12.49 26.49
CA ARG A 494 19.52 13.24 25.38
C ARG A 494 20.72 12.48 24.78
N PRO A 495 21.77 12.09 25.51
CA PRO A 495 22.86 11.27 24.96
C PRO A 495 22.37 9.93 24.47
N ARG A 496 21.41 9.28 25.15
CA ARG A 496 20.83 8.01 24.72
C ARG A 496 20.26 8.05 23.29
N ASN A 497 19.69 9.18 22.88
CA ASN A 497 19.04 9.33 21.58
C ASN A 497 19.91 10.01 20.52
N ALA A 498 21.00 10.70 20.90
CA ALA A 498 21.77 11.53 19.98
C ALA A 498 23.22 11.08 19.80
N ARG A 499 23.84 10.44 20.80
CA ARG A 499 25.25 10.06 20.77
C ARG A 499 25.52 9.05 19.65
N THR A 500 26.44 9.36 18.72
CA THR A 500 26.88 8.42 17.69
C THR A 500 27.99 7.51 18.21
N VAL A 501 28.26 6.37 17.54
CA VAL A 501 29.31 5.46 17.92
C VAL A 501 30.67 6.14 17.84
N ALA A 502 30.95 6.92 16.78
CA ALA A 502 32.19 7.69 16.66
C ALA A 502 32.39 8.65 17.84
N GLN A 503 31.34 9.40 18.22
CA GLN A 503 31.39 10.31 19.36
C GLN A 503 31.53 9.59 20.71
N ALA A 504 30.96 8.41 20.85
CA ALA A 504 31.00 7.63 22.09
C ALA A 504 32.37 7.03 22.33
N ILE A 505 33.03 6.45 21.29
CA ILE A 505 34.31 5.82 21.36
C ILE A 505 35.43 6.87 21.50
N ALA A 506 35.32 8.02 20.80
CA ALA A 506 36.27 9.12 20.88
C ALA A 506 36.46 9.56 22.34
N ASN A 507 37.71 9.40 22.86
CA ASN A 507 38.07 9.72 24.23
C ASN A 507 37.13 9.07 25.29
N ARG A 508 36.54 7.91 24.95
CA ARG A 508 35.65 7.15 25.85
C ARG A 508 34.49 7.97 26.40
N ARG A 509 33.94 8.89 25.60
CA ARG A 509 32.86 9.83 26.03
C ARG A 509 31.58 9.14 26.45
N TRP A 510 31.33 7.87 26.08
CA TRP A 510 30.19 7.08 26.52
C TRP A 510 30.09 6.96 28.04
N ILE A 511 31.24 7.01 28.75
CA ILE A 511 31.31 6.95 30.21
C ILE A 511 30.61 8.19 30.84
N GLN A 512 30.77 9.36 30.21
CA GLN A 512 30.19 10.63 30.69
C GLN A 512 28.65 10.66 30.53
N ASP A 513 28.09 9.77 29.73
CA ASP A 513 26.64 9.66 29.54
C ASP A 513 25.94 8.97 30.71
N ILE A 514 26.70 8.20 31.53
CA ILE A 514 26.23 7.45 32.68
C ILE A 514 26.16 8.38 33.89
N THR A 515 25.01 8.44 34.54
CA THR A 515 24.78 9.34 35.67
C THR A 515 24.03 8.62 36.78
N GLY A 516 24.43 8.85 38.01
CA GLY A 516 23.81 8.22 39.21
C GLY A 516 24.67 7.07 39.77
N THR A 517 24.18 6.45 40.83
CA THR A 517 24.86 5.38 41.56
C THR A 517 24.74 4.06 40.81
N MET A 518 25.85 3.43 40.51
CA MET A 518 25.88 2.10 39.89
C MET A 518 25.47 1.01 40.89
N THR A 519 24.46 0.25 40.50
CA THR A 519 24.13 -1.01 41.19
C THR A 519 25.10 -2.11 40.77
N GLU A 520 25.21 -3.18 41.55
CA GLU A 520 26.07 -4.31 41.21
C GLU A 520 25.78 -4.87 39.81
N PRO A 521 24.53 -5.14 39.38
CA PRO A 521 24.27 -5.56 38.01
C PRO A 521 24.69 -4.54 36.94
N ALA A 522 24.56 -3.23 37.23
CA ALA A 522 24.96 -2.18 36.29
C ALA A 522 26.50 -2.11 36.17
N LEU A 523 27.25 -2.40 37.26
CA LEU A 523 28.69 -2.45 37.24
C LEU A 523 29.20 -3.66 36.44
N GLN A 524 28.56 -4.83 36.59
CA GLN A 524 28.88 -6.03 35.77
C GLN A 524 28.62 -5.75 34.28
N GLU A 525 27.52 -5.12 33.93
CA GLU A 525 27.20 -4.72 32.55
C GLU A 525 28.22 -3.68 32.03
N TYR A 526 28.68 -2.74 32.86
CA TYR A 526 29.70 -1.76 32.50
C TYR A 526 31.04 -2.42 32.17
N ASN A 527 31.53 -3.34 32.99
CA ASN A 527 32.79 -4.09 32.76
C ASN A 527 32.70 -4.91 31.46
N LEU A 528 31.57 -5.61 31.25
CA LEU A 528 31.32 -6.36 30.01
C LEU A 528 31.36 -5.47 28.77
N LEU A 529 30.81 -4.27 28.86
CA LEU A 529 30.83 -3.30 27.76
C LEU A 529 32.24 -2.75 27.54
N TRP A 530 32.97 -2.46 28.61
CA TRP A 530 34.35 -2.01 28.50
C TRP A 530 35.19 -2.96 27.68
N ASP A 531 35.24 -4.25 28.05
CA ASP A 531 36.01 -5.29 27.36
C ASP A 531 35.63 -5.45 25.88
N ARG A 532 34.35 -5.30 25.59
CA ARG A 532 33.86 -5.39 24.18
C ARG A 532 34.23 -4.16 23.37
N LEU A 533 34.12 -2.97 23.95
CA LEU A 533 34.38 -1.71 23.26
C LEU A 533 35.88 -1.47 23.00
N GLU A 534 36.77 -2.01 23.82
CA GLU A 534 38.23 -1.96 23.57
C GLU A 534 38.65 -2.64 22.26
N ARG A 535 37.88 -3.64 21.82
CA ARG A 535 38.15 -4.38 20.58
C ARG A 535 37.60 -3.74 19.34
N ILE A 536 36.85 -2.63 19.49
CA ILE A 536 36.17 -1.96 18.37
C ILE A 536 37.11 -0.96 17.70
N THR A 537 37.34 -1.15 16.41
CA THR A 537 38.07 -0.21 15.55
C THR A 537 37.10 0.36 14.51
N LEU A 538 37.03 1.70 14.39
CA LEU A 538 36.27 2.37 13.38
C LEU A 538 37.03 2.35 12.03
N ARG A 539 36.28 2.27 10.94
CA ARG A 539 36.80 2.37 9.56
C ARG A 539 36.41 3.71 8.96
N PRO A 540 37.28 4.74 8.99
CA PRO A 540 36.94 6.10 8.59
C PRO A 540 36.39 6.21 7.14
N ASP A 541 36.92 5.39 6.24
CA ASP A 541 36.58 5.42 4.81
C ASP A 541 35.34 4.60 4.45
N VAL A 542 34.73 3.92 5.42
CA VAL A 542 33.56 3.06 5.19
C VAL A 542 32.36 3.65 5.91
N ALA A 543 31.33 4.02 5.17
CA ALA A 543 30.09 4.51 5.77
C ALA A 543 29.34 3.38 6.52
N ASP A 544 28.66 3.75 7.60
CA ASP A 544 27.77 2.84 8.32
C ASP A 544 26.64 2.34 7.42
N THR A 545 26.22 1.08 7.60
CA THR A 545 25.11 0.51 6.87
C THR A 545 24.08 -0.14 7.79
N PHE A 546 22.82 -0.19 7.32
CA PHE A 546 21.71 -0.80 8.06
C PHE A 546 21.16 -1.98 7.27
N VAL A 547 20.93 -3.11 7.93
CA VAL A 547 20.46 -4.35 7.31
C VAL A 547 19.13 -4.76 7.95
N TRP A 548 18.12 -4.98 7.10
CA TRP A 548 16.83 -5.49 7.52
C TRP A 548 16.87 -7.02 7.65
N ARG A 549 16.70 -7.55 8.85
CA ARG A 549 16.86 -8.99 9.17
C ARG A 549 15.90 -9.92 8.45
N TRP A 550 14.73 -9.42 8.02
CA TRP A 550 13.63 -10.26 7.55
C TRP A 550 13.58 -10.45 6.02
N THR A 551 14.64 -10.07 5.32
CA THR A 551 14.77 -10.31 3.87
C THR A 551 16.21 -10.71 3.54
N ALA A 552 16.39 -11.58 2.55
CA ALA A 552 17.72 -11.96 2.07
C ALA A 552 18.49 -10.78 1.46
N SER A 553 17.77 -9.78 0.90
CA SER A 553 18.38 -8.57 0.35
C SER A 553 18.84 -7.55 1.39
N GLY A 554 18.56 -7.77 2.68
CA GLY A 554 18.83 -6.80 3.73
C GLY A 554 18.02 -5.51 3.66
N THR A 555 17.02 -5.41 2.76
CA THR A 555 16.23 -4.21 2.54
C THR A 555 14.81 -4.34 3.12
N TYR A 556 14.31 -3.24 3.67
CA TYR A 556 12.97 -3.18 4.23
C TYR A 556 11.88 -3.29 3.16
N SER A 557 10.81 -4.02 3.48
CA SER A 557 9.52 -3.91 2.83
C SER A 557 8.38 -4.02 3.85
N ALA A 558 7.29 -3.28 3.65
CA ALA A 558 6.13 -3.37 4.54
C ALA A 558 5.57 -4.81 4.61
N ARG A 559 5.69 -5.56 3.52
CA ARG A 559 5.31 -6.99 3.47
C ARG A 559 6.17 -7.86 4.38
N SER A 560 7.49 -7.66 4.39
CA SER A 560 8.41 -8.42 5.27
C SER A 560 8.21 -8.04 6.74
N ALA A 561 8.01 -6.75 7.04
CA ALA A 561 7.69 -6.27 8.38
C ALA A 561 6.38 -6.87 8.90
N TYR A 562 5.31 -6.84 8.10
CA TYR A 562 4.03 -7.43 8.46
C TYR A 562 4.14 -8.95 8.70
N LYS A 563 4.91 -9.67 7.87
CA LYS A 563 5.17 -11.10 8.07
C LYS A 563 5.96 -11.38 9.36
N ALA A 564 6.98 -10.57 9.65
CA ALA A 564 7.78 -10.69 10.86
C ALA A 564 6.93 -10.50 12.12
N LEU A 565 6.01 -9.53 12.12
CA LEU A 565 5.05 -9.31 13.22
C LEU A 565 4.08 -10.48 13.43
N GLN A 566 3.89 -11.34 12.44
CA GLN A 566 3.07 -12.55 12.56
C GLN A 566 3.86 -13.80 12.99
N LEU A 567 5.20 -13.71 13.14
CA LEU A 567 6.00 -14.82 13.65
C LEU A 567 5.60 -15.17 15.09
N GLY A 568 5.65 -16.45 15.42
CA GLY A 568 5.23 -16.94 16.74
C GLY A 568 3.72 -17.13 16.90
N SER A 569 2.89 -16.77 15.90
CA SER A 569 1.46 -17.11 15.95
C SER A 569 1.28 -18.63 15.82
N SER A 570 0.49 -19.23 16.73
CA SER A 570 0.15 -20.66 16.67
C SER A 570 -0.52 -21.02 15.35
N SER A 571 -0.10 -22.10 14.71
CA SER A 571 -0.69 -22.55 13.46
C SER A 571 -1.85 -23.52 13.70
N LEU A 572 -2.89 -23.48 12.84
CA LEU A 572 -3.97 -24.45 12.83
C LEU A 572 -3.43 -25.80 12.31
N PRO A 573 -3.52 -26.89 13.08
CA PRO A 573 -3.11 -28.22 12.61
C PRO A 573 -3.78 -28.58 11.26
N GLY A 574 -3.02 -29.16 10.35
CA GLY A 574 -3.56 -29.61 9.06
C GLY A 574 -3.94 -28.51 8.05
N HIS A 575 -3.80 -27.22 8.37
CA HIS A 575 -4.20 -26.10 7.47
C HIS A 575 -3.63 -26.20 6.04
N LYS A 576 -2.41 -26.76 5.90
CA LYS A 576 -1.77 -26.95 4.59
C LYS A 576 -2.57 -27.87 3.67
N LEU A 577 -3.31 -28.83 4.21
CA LEU A 577 -4.19 -29.74 3.46
C LEU A 577 -5.31 -28.96 2.77
N ILE A 578 -5.96 -28.05 3.51
CA ILE A 578 -7.04 -27.20 2.98
C ILE A 578 -6.54 -26.29 1.88
N TRP A 579 -5.46 -25.52 2.16
CA TRP A 579 -5.06 -24.44 1.27
C TRP A 579 -4.31 -24.92 0.04
N LYS A 580 -3.64 -26.07 0.09
CA LYS A 580 -2.94 -26.68 -1.06
C LYS A 580 -3.85 -27.54 -1.93
N ALA A 581 -4.95 -28.11 -1.41
CA ALA A 581 -5.92 -28.84 -2.21
C ALA A 581 -6.48 -27.96 -3.34
N TRP A 582 -6.70 -28.53 -4.51
CA TRP A 582 -7.51 -27.86 -5.52
C TRP A 582 -8.99 -28.05 -5.15
N ALA A 583 -9.63 -26.99 -4.76
CA ALA A 583 -11.06 -26.94 -4.46
C ALA A 583 -11.56 -25.49 -4.58
N PRO A 584 -12.83 -25.26 -4.93
CA PRO A 584 -13.45 -23.94 -4.91
C PRO A 584 -13.29 -23.25 -3.56
N LEU A 585 -13.15 -21.94 -3.54
CA LEU A 585 -12.91 -21.18 -2.30
C LEU A 585 -14.02 -21.39 -1.26
N LYS A 586 -15.26 -21.57 -1.70
CA LYS A 586 -16.40 -21.89 -0.80
C LYS A 586 -16.19 -23.20 -0.04
N VAL A 587 -15.59 -24.21 -0.69
CA VAL A 587 -15.28 -25.52 -0.07
C VAL A 587 -14.09 -25.39 0.88
N LYS A 588 -13.04 -24.66 0.50
CA LYS A 588 -11.91 -24.38 1.40
C LYS A 588 -12.36 -23.62 2.66
N PHE A 589 -13.27 -22.65 2.51
CA PHE A 589 -13.83 -21.91 3.63
C PHE A 589 -14.66 -22.83 4.55
N PHE A 590 -15.45 -23.72 3.97
CA PHE A 590 -16.20 -24.75 4.72
C PHE A 590 -15.24 -25.66 5.51
N LEU A 591 -14.21 -26.23 4.87
CA LEU A 591 -13.24 -27.10 5.53
C LEU A 591 -12.47 -26.38 6.64
N TRP A 592 -12.15 -25.10 6.44
CA TRP A 592 -11.54 -24.27 7.47
C TRP A 592 -12.44 -24.15 8.71
N LEU A 593 -13.74 -23.98 8.53
CA LEU A 593 -14.71 -24.00 9.64
C LEU A 593 -14.83 -25.39 10.26
N ALA A 594 -14.79 -26.45 9.47
CA ALA A 594 -14.82 -27.83 9.97
C ALA A 594 -13.60 -28.12 10.86
N PHE A 595 -12.40 -27.77 10.43
CA PHE A 595 -11.15 -27.94 11.21
C PHE A 595 -11.16 -27.17 12.52
N LEU A 596 -11.88 -26.05 12.58
CA LEU A 596 -12.06 -25.25 13.79
C LEU A 596 -13.26 -25.74 14.66
N GLY A 597 -14.00 -26.79 14.24
CA GLY A 597 -15.22 -27.22 14.93
C GLY A 597 -16.32 -26.14 14.94
N ARG A 598 -16.39 -25.31 13.88
CA ARG A 598 -17.26 -24.13 13.81
C ARG A 598 -18.42 -24.27 12.80
N LEU A 599 -18.66 -25.45 12.26
CA LEU A 599 -19.86 -25.69 11.47
C LEU A 599 -21.11 -25.67 12.38
N TRP A 600 -22.26 -25.32 11.81
CA TRP A 600 -23.56 -25.39 12.48
C TRP A 600 -24.12 -26.79 12.41
N THR A 601 -23.44 -27.76 13.09
CA THR A 601 -23.91 -29.12 13.33
C THR A 601 -25.12 -29.13 14.27
N ALA A 602 -25.85 -30.24 14.35
CA ALA A 602 -26.98 -30.39 15.26
C ALA A 602 -26.55 -30.19 16.73
N GLU A 603 -25.42 -30.78 17.14
CA GLU A 603 -24.83 -30.61 18.47
C GLU A 603 -24.58 -29.11 18.79
N ARG A 604 -23.98 -28.37 17.86
CA ARG A 604 -23.74 -26.94 18.06
C ARG A 604 -25.02 -26.12 18.06
N ARG A 605 -25.98 -26.46 17.21
CA ARG A 605 -27.29 -25.79 17.19
C ARG A 605 -28.06 -26.04 18.47
N PHE A 606 -28.02 -27.28 18.99
CA PHE A 606 -28.61 -27.68 20.28
C PHE A 606 -27.98 -26.86 21.43
N ARG A 607 -26.64 -26.78 21.52
CA ARG A 607 -25.94 -25.97 22.54
C ARG A 607 -26.29 -24.47 22.51
N HIS A 608 -26.73 -23.97 21.37
CA HIS A 608 -27.16 -22.59 21.21
C HIS A 608 -28.69 -22.40 21.27
N GLY A 609 -29.45 -23.40 21.66
CA GLY A 609 -30.91 -23.33 21.76
C GLY A 609 -31.65 -23.16 20.43
N LEU A 610 -31.01 -23.48 19.30
CA LEU A 610 -31.58 -23.36 17.95
C LEU A 610 -32.22 -24.61 17.42
N GLN A 611 -32.15 -25.72 18.17
CA GLN A 611 -32.66 -27.04 17.82
C GLN A 611 -32.94 -27.86 19.10
N ALA A 612 -33.94 -28.75 19.05
CA ALA A 612 -34.39 -29.50 20.21
C ALA A 612 -33.48 -30.68 20.58
N ASP A 613 -32.74 -31.23 19.61
CA ASP A 613 -31.85 -32.38 19.81
C ASP A 613 -30.50 -32.21 19.09
N ALA A 614 -29.51 -33.01 19.47
CA ALA A 614 -28.18 -33.02 18.91
C ALA A 614 -27.95 -34.17 17.90
N THR A 615 -28.97 -34.93 17.56
CA THR A 615 -28.89 -36.18 16.77
C THR A 615 -28.48 -35.90 15.32
N CYS A 616 -27.63 -36.77 14.79
CA CYS A 616 -27.14 -36.69 13.42
C CYS A 616 -28.24 -37.02 12.40
N ARG A 617 -28.57 -36.11 11.53
CA ARG A 617 -29.60 -36.28 10.48
C ARG A 617 -29.19 -37.20 9.33
N LEU A 618 -27.98 -37.73 9.32
CA LEU A 618 -27.57 -38.72 8.32
C LEU A 618 -27.79 -40.15 8.79
N CYS A 619 -27.61 -40.47 10.08
CA CYS A 619 -27.73 -41.83 10.64
C CYS A 619 -28.79 -41.96 11.70
N ASP A 620 -29.29 -40.89 12.29
CA ASP A 620 -30.25 -40.82 13.38
C ASP A 620 -29.85 -41.69 14.64
N GLN A 621 -28.53 -41.88 14.85
CA GLN A 621 -27.99 -42.74 15.92
C GLN A 621 -27.18 -41.96 16.96
N ASP A 622 -26.24 -41.15 16.50
CA ASP A 622 -25.23 -40.48 17.34
C ASP A 622 -25.38 -38.96 17.34
N GLU A 623 -24.66 -38.31 18.25
CA GLU A 623 -24.56 -36.83 18.28
C GLU A 623 -23.81 -36.29 17.06
N GLU A 624 -24.39 -35.28 16.36
CA GLU A 624 -23.82 -34.72 15.16
C GLU A 624 -22.70 -33.70 15.47
N THR A 625 -21.51 -34.17 15.76
CA THR A 625 -20.29 -33.36 15.77
C THR A 625 -19.74 -33.18 14.35
N CYS A 626 -18.78 -32.30 14.14
CA CYS A 626 -18.10 -32.16 12.83
C CYS A 626 -17.40 -33.45 12.41
N ASP A 627 -16.72 -34.10 13.33
CA ASP A 627 -15.97 -35.33 13.08
C ASP A 627 -16.92 -36.52 12.84
N HIS A 628 -18.01 -36.62 13.61
CA HIS A 628 -19.05 -37.63 13.37
C HIS A 628 -19.64 -37.45 11.97
N LEU A 629 -20.17 -36.27 11.66
CA LEU A 629 -20.83 -35.97 10.38
C LEU A 629 -19.96 -36.29 9.17
N LEU A 630 -18.68 -35.89 9.18
CA LEU A 630 -17.85 -35.92 8.00
C LEU A 630 -17.12 -37.23 7.74
N PHE A 631 -16.92 -38.08 8.77
CA PHE A 631 -16.21 -39.34 8.56
C PHE A 631 -16.52 -40.50 9.54
N ARG A 632 -17.20 -40.26 10.68
CA ARG A 632 -17.54 -41.33 11.65
C ARG A 632 -18.95 -41.87 11.48
N CYS A 633 -19.88 -41.04 11.02
CA CYS A 633 -21.28 -41.41 10.77
C CYS A 633 -21.36 -42.65 9.86
N SER A 634 -22.24 -43.59 10.17
CA SER A 634 -22.47 -44.82 9.39
C SER A 634 -22.77 -44.52 7.92
N PHE A 635 -23.61 -43.52 7.64
CA PHE A 635 -23.88 -43.03 6.29
C PHE A 635 -22.62 -42.48 5.60
N SER A 636 -21.88 -41.65 6.29
CA SER A 636 -20.65 -41.06 5.72
C SER A 636 -19.59 -42.12 5.46
N ARG A 637 -19.46 -43.12 6.34
CA ARG A 637 -18.52 -44.22 6.15
C ARG A 637 -18.85 -45.05 4.90
N GLN A 638 -20.14 -45.28 4.60
CA GLN A 638 -20.56 -45.96 3.37
C GLN A 638 -20.15 -45.17 2.13
N VAL A 639 -20.33 -43.82 2.13
CA VAL A 639 -19.87 -42.95 1.04
C VAL A 639 -18.36 -43.03 0.92
N TRP A 640 -17.60 -42.90 2.02
CA TRP A 640 -16.13 -42.98 1.99
C TRP A 640 -15.65 -44.35 1.47
N TRP A 641 -16.27 -45.44 1.88
CA TRP A 641 -15.91 -46.80 1.47
C TRP A 641 -15.94 -46.94 -0.05
N GLU A 642 -16.94 -46.39 -0.75
CA GLU A 642 -17.08 -46.47 -2.21
C GLU A 642 -15.88 -45.84 -2.95
N PHE A 643 -15.28 -44.79 -2.41
CA PHE A 643 -14.12 -44.15 -3.02
C PHE A 643 -12.78 -44.73 -2.53
N LEU A 644 -12.71 -45.09 -1.25
CA LEU A 644 -11.50 -45.66 -0.66
C LEU A 644 -11.18 -47.05 -1.20
N ARG A 645 -12.20 -47.89 -1.52
CA ARG A 645 -11.98 -49.21 -2.13
C ARG A 645 -11.25 -49.13 -3.48
N ARG A 646 -11.51 -48.10 -4.27
CA ARG A 646 -10.82 -47.83 -5.55
C ARG A 646 -9.38 -47.41 -5.37
N LEU A 647 -9.01 -46.98 -4.17
CA LEU A 647 -7.66 -46.59 -3.81
C LEU A 647 -6.96 -47.66 -2.94
N SER A 648 -7.59 -48.83 -2.78
CA SER A 648 -7.13 -49.94 -1.91
C SER A 648 -6.99 -49.53 -0.42
N LEU A 649 -7.80 -48.55 0.04
CA LEU A 649 -7.77 -47.99 1.38
C LEU A 649 -9.04 -48.34 2.20
N GLN A 650 -9.91 -49.23 1.71
CA GLN A 650 -11.21 -49.58 2.32
C GLN A 650 -11.10 -50.11 3.75
N ASN A 651 -9.98 -50.75 4.10
CA ASN A 651 -9.76 -51.36 5.41
C ASN A 651 -9.30 -50.36 6.49
N ILE A 652 -9.06 -49.12 6.10
CA ILE A 652 -8.61 -48.08 7.02
C ILE A 652 -9.84 -47.42 7.65
N THR A 653 -10.01 -47.64 8.95
CA THR A 653 -11.09 -47.03 9.73
C THR A 653 -10.56 -45.90 10.62
N PRO A 654 -11.37 -44.84 10.84
CA PRO A 654 -10.96 -43.78 11.75
C PRO A 654 -10.88 -44.28 13.18
N GLN A 655 -9.76 -43.99 13.87
CA GLN A 655 -9.57 -44.31 15.28
C GLN A 655 -10.43 -43.43 16.20
N ALA A 656 -10.72 -43.90 17.41
CA ALA A 656 -11.40 -43.10 18.43
C ALA A 656 -10.59 -41.84 18.77
N GLY A 657 -11.25 -40.70 18.94
CA GLY A 657 -10.57 -39.42 19.24
C GLY A 657 -9.92 -38.67 18.05
N MET A 658 -9.75 -39.31 16.90
CA MET A 658 -9.11 -38.70 15.73
C MET A 658 -9.96 -37.55 15.16
N SER A 659 -9.33 -36.42 14.90
CA SER A 659 -9.95 -35.25 14.23
C SER A 659 -9.97 -35.39 12.71
N ILE A 660 -10.79 -34.60 12.02
CA ILE A 660 -10.86 -34.58 10.56
C ILE A 660 -9.51 -34.30 9.90
N SER A 661 -8.69 -33.44 10.49
CA SER A 661 -7.35 -33.12 9.97
C SER A 661 -6.38 -34.28 10.09
N GLU A 662 -6.44 -35.03 11.17
CA GLU A 662 -5.63 -36.23 11.41
C GLU A 662 -6.09 -37.37 10.50
N TRP A 663 -7.40 -37.58 10.34
CA TRP A 663 -7.97 -38.53 9.41
C TRP A 663 -7.54 -38.30 7.99
N TRP A 664 -7.62 -37.05 7.50
CA TRP A 664 -7.13 -36.66 6.18
C TRP A 664 -5.63 -36.93 6.00
N ALA A 665 -4.82 -36.50 6.96
CA ALA A 665 -3.39 -36.72 6.93
C ALA A 665 -3.03 -38.22 6.99
N HIS A 666 -3.78 -39.03 7.73
CA HIS A 666 -3.58 -40.47 7.85
C HIS A 666 -3.82 -41.19 6.52
N LEU A 667 -4.99 -41.01 5.89
CA LEU A 667 -5.28 -41.57 4.57
C LEU A 667 -4.27 -41.11 3.49
N ARG A 668 -3.94 -39.81 3.49
CA ARG A 668 -2.99 -39.23 2.54
C ARG A 668 -1.61 -39.86 2.60
N ARG A 669 -1.16 -40.25 3.79
CA ARG A 669 0.15 -40.90 3.97
C ARG A 669 0.23 -42.30 3.36
N GLN A 670 -0.87 -43.00 3.28
CA GLN A 670 -0.97 -44.34 2.68
C GLN A 670 -0.84 -44.32 1.15
N LEU A 671 -1.04 -43.15 0.53
CA LEU A 671 -1.05 -43.02 -0.92
C LEU A 671 0.35 -42.67 -1.48
N PRO A 672 0.72 -43.14 -2.68
CA PRO A 672 1.86 -42.70 -3.45
C PRO A 672 1.87 -41.18 -3.63
N MET A 673 3.07 -40.62 -3.75
CA MET A 673 3.27 -39.15 -3.77
C MET A 673 2.49 -38.47 -4.92
N GLN A 674 2.41 -39.12 -6.08
CA GLN A 674 1.70 -38.64 -7.27
C GLN A 674 0.19 -38.52 -7.04
N LYS A 675 -0.43 -39.48 -6.32
CA LYS A 675 -1.87 -39.52 -6.06
C LYS A 675 -2.33 -38.56 -4.94
N ARG A 676 -1.41 -38.07 -4.09
CA ARG A 676 -1.75 -37.26 -2.91
C ARG A 676 -2.49 -35.96 -3.21
N LYS A 677 -2.13 -35.27 -4.30
CA LYS A 677 -2.81 -34.01 -4.67
C LYS A 677 -4.24 -34.25 -5.16
N GLY A 678 -4.43 -35.31 -5.94
CA GLY A 678 -5.76 -35.71 -6.39
C GLY A 678 -6.64 -36.13 -5.21
N PHE A 679 -6.09 -36.91 -4.26
CA PHE A 679 -6.77 -37.29 -3.05
C PHE A 679 -7.15 -36.09 -2.19
N ASP A 680 -6.31 -35.08 -2.07
CA ASP A 680 -6.62 -33.85 -1.33
C ASP A 680 -7.88 -33.17 -1.91
N SER A 681 -8.03 -33.14 -3.25
CA SER A 681 -9.24 -32.63 -3.92
C SER A 681 -10.46 -33.52 -3.70
N LEU A 682 -10.28 -34.85 -3.76
CA LEU A 682 -11.34 -35.81 -3.50
C LEU A 682 -11.86 -35.70 -2.07
N PHE A 683 -10.96 -35.60 -1.08
CA PHE A 683 -11.33 -35.45 0.33
C PHE A 683 -12.19 -34.19 0.54
N ALA A 684 -11.79 -33.08 -0.05
CA ALA A 684 -12.54 -31.84 0.00
C ALA A 684 -13.92 -31.97 -0.65
N LEU A 685 -14.01 -32.67 -1.77
CA LEU A 685 -15.24 -32.89 -2.52
C LEU A 685 -16.23 -33.77 -1.74
N ILE A 686 -15.77 -34.91 -1.22
CA ILE A 686 -16.62 -35.82 -0.45
C ILE A 686 -17.15 -35.09 0.79
N SER A 687 -16.28 -34.44 1.56
CA SER A 687 -16.69 -33.69 2.77
C SER A 687 -17.74 -32.63 2.46
N TRP A 688 -17.57 -31.92 1.31
CA TRP A 688 -18.53 -30.92 0.87
C TRP A 688 -19.87 -31.48 0.47
N GLN A 689 -19.92 -32.64 -0.19
CA GLN A 689 -21.16 -33.28 -0.59
C GLN A 689 -21.92 -33.86 0.62
N LEU A 690 -21.22 -34.49 1.58
CA LEU A 690 -21.81 -34.90 2.85
C LEU A 690 -22.45 -33.74 3.61
N TRP A 691 -21.78 -32.58 3.65
CA TRP A 691 -22.35 -31.37 4.23
C TRP A 691 -23.57 -30.87 3.47
N LYS A 692 -23.60 -30.95 2.14
CA LYS A 692 -24.77 -30.59 1.34
C LYS A 692 -25.95 -31.54 1.58
N GLU A 693 -25.70 -32.84 1.63
CA GLU A 693 -26.73 -33.87 1.93
C GLU A 693 -27.34 -33.64 3.31
N ARG A 694 -26.49 -33.45 4.33
CA ARG A 694 -26.96 -33.13 5.67
C ARG A 694 -27.87 -31.89 5.70
N ASN A 695 -27.47 -30.82 4.98
CA ASN A 695 -28.30 -29.64 4.91
C ASN A 695 -29.58 -29.83 4.10
N ALA A 696 -29.60 -30.69 3.08
CA ALA A 696 -30.79 -31.07 2.35
C ALA A 696 -31.79 -31.73 3.27
N ARG A 697 -31.36 -32.73 4.06
CA ARG A 697 -32.21 -33.39 5.06
C ARG A 697 -32.72 -32.43 6.13
N THR A 698 -31.85 -31.57 6.66
CA THR A 698 -32.21 -30.69 7.79
C THR A 698 -33.16 -29.56 7.39
N PHE A 699 -33.01 -28.98 6.20
CA PHE A 699 -33.71 -27.73 5.84
C PHE A 699 -34.69 -27.85 4.68
N ARG A 700 -34.60 -28.94 3.89
CA ARG A 700 -35.47 -29.14 2.71
C ARG A 700 -36.26 -30.45 2.79
N ASN A 701 -36.01 -31.26 3.81
CA ASN A 701 -36.56 -32.59 3.97
C ASN A 701 -36.32 -33.52 2.77
N ASP A 702 -35.18 -33.31 2.08
CA ASP A 702 -34.77 -34.06 0.89
C ASP A 702 -33.67 -35.06 1.28
N ASN A 703 -33.98 -36.37 1.19
CA ASN A 703 -33.08 -37.44 1.62
C ASN A 703 -32.63 -38.26 0.42
N GLN A 704 -31.31 -38.30 0.21
CA GLN A 704 -30.71 -39.12 -0.84
C GLN A 704 -30.05 -40.37 -0.24
N GLN A 705 -30.13 -41.46 -0.98
CA GLN A 705 -29.40 -42.69 -0.65
C GLN A 705 -27.90 -42.52 -0.90
N THR A 706 -27.05 -43.30 -0.23
CA THR A 706 -25.59 -43.25 -0.36
C THR A 706 -25.11 -43.37 -1.81
N LEU A 707 -25.76 -44.27 -2.60
CA LEU A 707 -25.41 -44.45 -4.03
C LEU A 707 -25.64 -43.17 -4.85
N MET A 708 -26.73 -42.44 -4.58
CA MET A 708 -27.03 -41.19 -5.27
C MET A 708 -26.01 -40.09 -4.88
N VAL A 709 -25.67 -40.00 -3.60
CA VAL A 709 -24.61 -39.07 -3.14
C VAL A 709 -23.27 -39.40 -3.83
N CYS A 710 -22.92 -40.67 -3.97
CA CYS A 710 -21.71 -41.06 -4.71
C CYS A 710 -21.77 -40.66 -6.19
N ARG A 711 -22.92 -40.74 -6.86
CA ARG A 711 -23.12 -40.25 -8.23
C ARG A 711 -22.95 -38.73 -8.30
N MET A 712 -23.52 -37.99 -7.34
CA MET A 712 -23.33 -36.53 -7.27
C MET A 712 -21.87 -36.14 -7.03
N ILE A 713 -21.11 -36.88 -6.22
CA ILE A 713 -19.69 -36.68 -6.02
C ILE A 713 -18.90 -36.84 -7.34
N LYS A 714 -19.21 -37.90 -8.10
CA LYS A 714 -18.57 -38.13 -9.42
C LYS A 714 -18.87 -37.00 -10.37
N PHE A 715 -20.14 -36.63 -10.54
CA PHE A 715 -20.57 -35.55 -11.42
C PHE A 715 -19.91 -34.20 -11.06
N GLU A 716 -19.90 -33.85 -9.78
CA GLU A 716 -19.23 -32.61 -9.33
C GLU A 716 -17.69 -32.70 -9.49
N GLY A 717 -17.13 -33.92 -9.35
CA GLY A 717 -15.72 -34.19 -9.60
C GLY A 717 -15.34 -33.92 -11.05
N ASP A 718 -16.16 -34.33 -12.00
CA ASP A 718 -15.98 -34.07 -13.43
C ASP A 718 -16.00 -32.55 -13.72
N ASN A 719 -16.93 -31.80 -13.08
CA ASN A 719 -16.96 -30.35 -13.16
C ASN A 719 -15.68 -29.71 -12.59
N TRP A 720 -15.14 -30.23 -11.48
CA TRP A 720 -13.88 -29.73 -10.93
C TRP A 720 -12.69 -30.03 -11.85
N ILE A 721 -12.66 -31.21 -12.50
CA ILE A 721 -11.64 -31.58 -13.45
C ILE A 721 -11.69 -30.63 -14.65
N ALA A 722 -12.88 -30.40 -15.22
CA ALA A 722 -13.08 -29.45 -16.30
C ALA A 722 -12.66 -28.02 -15.92
N ALA A 723 -12.81 -27.64 -14.65
CA ALA A 723 -12.36 -26.36 -14.11
C ALA A 723 -10.87 -26.29 -13.72
N GLY A 724 -10.07 -27.36 -13.96
CA GLY A 724 -8.62 -27.36 -13.76
C GLY A 724 -8.10 -28.24 -12.62
N ALA A 725 -8.93 -29.09 -11.97
CA ALA A 725 -8.49 -30.06 -10.97
C ALA A 725 -7.83 -31.30 -11.64
N THR A 726 -6.82 -31.13 -12.45
CA THR A 726 -6.19 -32.18 -13.27
C THR A 726 -5.74 -33.39 -12.42
N ASN A 727 -5.14 -33.16 -11.25
CA ASN A 727 -4.72 -34.25 -10.37
C ASN A 727 -5.88 -35.10 -9.82
N LEU A 728 -7.12 -34.57 -9.77
CA LEU A 728 -8.31 -35.33 -9.40
C LEU A 728 -8.68 -36.30 -10.54
N GLY A 729 -8.59 -35.86 -11.80
CA GLY A 729 -8.83 -36.69 -12.97
C GLY A 729 -7.88 -37.89 -13.05
N CYS A 730 -6.60 -37.68 -12.76
CA CYS A 730 -5.59 -38.73 -12.75
C CYS A 730 -5.67 -39.69 -11.54
N LEU A 731 -6.51 -39.42 -10.54
CA LEU A 731 -6.57 -40.22 -9.31
C LEU A 731 -7.12 -41.64 -9.57
N PHE A 732 -8.02 -41.79 -10.52
CA PHE A 732 -8.71 -43.03 -10.87
C PHE A 732 -8.36 -43.55 -12.27
N CYS A 733 -7.43 -42.92 -12.98
CA CYS A 733 -6.85 -43.48 -14.19
C CYS A 733 -6.00 -44.68 -13.78
N GLU A 734 -6.32 -45.88 -14.28
CA GLU A 734 -5.43 -47.04 -14.24
C GLU A 734 -4.23 -46.71 -15.18
N GLU A 735 -3.02 -47.01 -14.70
CA GLU A 735 -1.78 -46.90 -15.49
C GLU A 735 -1.77 -47.93 -16.62
#